data_e44e8941c7772c3e60fe10d25087cb6a
#
_entry.id   e44e8941c7772c3e60fe10d25087cb6a
#
_cell.length_a   1.000
_cell.length_b   1.000
_cell.length_c   1.000
_cell.angle_alpha   90.00
_cell.angle_beta   90.00
_cell.angle_gamma   90.00
#
_symmetry.space_group_name_H-M   'P 1'
#
loop_
_entity.id
_entity.type
_entity.pdbx_description
1 polymer ?
#
loop_
_entity_poly.entity_id
_entity_poly.type
_entity_poly.pdbx_seq_one_letter_code
_entity_poly.pdbx_strand_id
1 'polypeptide(L)'
;MEKTLKGIVQYARKNYFSYWVILGIDTALSVLCSLVAYAVIHYMAHVPISDWMLCKFICVSLVSSVAGALIFHTYRNTIRFSQARELWRVMCAVLFKVACLVAISYWVIYETELPDNYRISYLLFDGLLTLATLTAFRVSLIIVYDLLLDWVNKKNTRILIYGIDEKSVALKFRLRDSAHYKVAGFYTYGKNNSRRRLTDLPIYYFETEEDFNRVIKKHGIHGILFSCYEDTRLEENRLLEYCKSNAVKTFIAPTISEADSDGNFHQWIRPIKIEDLLGRAEININLSQVAEEFRGKVVLVTGAAGSIGSELCRQLVQMGIQKLIMFDSAETPLHNVRLEFEKNYPAIDFVPVIGDVRVKERVRMVFELYHPQIVFHAAAYKHVPLMEENPCEAVLVNVTGSRQVADMAVEYGAEKMIMVSTDKAVNPTNVMGCSKRLAEIYVQSLGCAIREGKIKGHTKFITTRFGNVLGSNGSVIPRFKEQIENGGPVTVTHPDIIRFFMTIPEACRLVMEAVTMGEGNEIFVFEMGKAVKIVDLATRMIELAGYRPDEDIKIEFTGLRPGEKLYEEVLSDKENTIPTENKKIMIAKVRRYEYADILDIYAEFEKLSRTVRIMDTVRLMKKVVPEFTKNSKFEVLDKE
;
A
#
# COMPACT_ATOMS: atom_id res chain seq x y z
N MET A 1 -13.64 -23.03 -28.66
CA MET A 1 -12.93 -23.90 -27.68
C MET A 1 -12.26 -23.09 -26.55
N GLU A 2 -11.44 -22.07 -26.86
CA GLU A 2 -10.75 -21.26 -25.83
C GLU A 2 -11.70 -20.45 -24.92
N LYS A 3 -12.76 -19.83 -25.44
CA LYS A 3 -13.78 -19.12 -24.66
C LYS A 3 -14.57 -20.07 -23.74
N THR A 4 -14.87 -21.27 -24.22
CA THR A 4 -15.63 -22.29 -23.47
C THR A 4 -14.78 -22.84 -22.31
N LEU A 5 -13.48 -23.11 -22.54
CA LEU A 5 -12.53 -23.54 -21.51
C LEU A 5 -12.27 -22.45 -20.46
N LYS A 6 -12.13 -21.18 -20.87
CA LYS A 6 -12.05 -20.05 -19.92
C LYS A 6 -13.31 -19.95 -19.05
N GLY A 7 -14.49 -20.17 -19.64
CA GLY A 7 -15.76 -20.22 -18.91
C GLY A 7 -15.81 -21.35 -17.89
N ILE A 8 -15.36 -22.55 -18.27
CA ILE A 8 -15.30 -23.72 -17.37
C ILE A 8 -14.34 -23.47 -16.19
N VAL A 9 -13.14 -22.95 -16.47
CA VAL A 9 -12.16 -22.62 -15.43
C VAL A 9 -12.68 -21.53 -14.48
N GLN A 10 -13.35 -20.51 -15.03
CA GLN A 10 -13.94 -19.43 -14.23
C GLN A 10 -15.13 -19.91 -13.40
N TYR A 11 -15.93 -20.85 -13.93
CA TYR A 11 -17.00 -21.50 -13.20
C TYR A 11 -16.45 -22.40 -12.08
N ALA A 12 -15.45 -23.24 -12.40
CA ALA A 12 -14.77 -24.10 -11.41
C ALA A 12 -14.01 -23.30 -10.33
N ARG A 13 -13.62 -22.06 -10.61
CA ARG A 13 -13.00 -21.15 -9.65
C ARG A 13 -14.00 -20.56 -8.66
N LYS A 14 -15.23 -20.30 -9.10
CA LYS A 14 -16.31 -19.72 -8.27
C LYS A 14 -17.16 -20.77 -7.56
N ASN A 15 -17.35 -21.95 -8.18
CA ASN A 15 -18.25 -22.98 -7.67
C ASN A 15 -17.46 -24.25 -7.31
N TYR A 16 -17.71 -24.79 -6.14
CA TYR A 16 -17.20 -26.09 -5.73
C TYR A 16 -18.16 -27.18 -6.22
N PHE A 17 -17.62 -28.37 -6.58
CA PHE A 17 -18.47 -29.53 -6.81
C PHE A 17 -19.32 -29.80 -5.57
N SER A 18 -20.61 -30.09 -5.79
CA SER A 18 -21.47 -30.50 -4.69
C SER A 18 -20.90 -31.77 -4.04
N TYR A 19 -20.87 -31.78 -2.73
CA TYR A 19 -20.39 -32.95 -1.95
C TYR A 19 -21.12 -34.24 -2.30
N TRP A 20 -22.37 -34.16 -2.74
CA TRP A 20 -23.12 -35.31 -3.22
C TRP A 20 -22.59 -35.89 -4.55
N VAL A 21 -22.07 -35.05 -5.42
CA VAL A 21 -21.43 -35.50 -6.67
C VAL A 21 -20.14 -36.24 -6.38
N ILE A 22 -19.35 -35.76 -5.43
CA ILE A 22 -18.10 -36.42 -5.00
C ILE A 22 -18.42 -37.79 -4.39
N LEU A 23 -19.39 -37.84 -3.50
CA LEU A 23 -19.86 -39.10 -2.90
C LEU A 23 -20.32 -40.10 -3.96
N GLY A 24 -21.10 -39.65 -4.93
CA GLY A 24 -21.59 -40.47 -6.05
C GLY A 24 -20.45 -41.03 -6.89
N ILE A 25 -19.47 -40.24 -7.26
CA ILE A 25 -18.30 -40.66 -8.06
C ILE A 25 -17.43 -41.66 -7.26
N ASP A 26 -17.11 -41.36 -6.02
CA ASP A 26 -16.29 -42.25 -5.16
C ASP A 26 -16.98 -43.61 -4.98
N THR A 27 -18.29 -43.58 -4.77
CA THR A 27 -19.10 -44.83 -4.63
C THR A 27 -19.14 -45.61 -5.94
N ALA A 28 -19.39 -44.94 -7.05
CA ALA A 28 -19.43 -45.59 -8.37
C ALA A 28 -18.09 -46.24 -8.75
N LEU A 29 -16.97 -45.54 -8.52
CA LEU A 29 -15.64 -46.08 -8.74
C LEU A 29 -15.34 -47.28 -7.81
N SER A 30 -15.75 -47.19 -6.55
CA SER A 30 -15.55 -48.26 -5.59
C SER A 30 -16.34 -49.54 -5.98
N VAL A 31 -17.60 -49.40 -6.43
CA VAL A 31 -18.42 -50.52 -6.92
C VAL A 31 -17.85 -51.10 -8.21
N LEU A 32 -17.36 -50.26 -9.12
CA LEU A 32 -16.70 -50.70 -10.35
C LEU A 32 -15.44 -51.54 -10.05
N CYS A 33 -14.61 -51.09 -9.07
CA CYS A 33 -13.45 -51.87 -8.62
C CYS A 33 -13.87 -53.24 -8.05
N SER A 34 -14.95 -53.32 -7.28
CA SER A 34 -15.47 -54.60 -6.77
C SER A 34 -15.96 -55.53 -7.89
N LEU A 35 -16.61 -54.97 -8.91
CA LEU A 35 -17.02 -55.75 -10.09
C LEU A 35 -15.82 -56.30 -10.83
N VAL A 36 -14.80 -55.48 -11.07
CA VAL A 36 -13.57 -55.94 -11.74
C VAL A 36 -12.85 -57.00 -10.91
N ALA A 37 -12.72 -56.78 -9.61
CA ALA A 37 -12.09 -57.75 -8.72
C ALA A 37 -12.85 -59.10 -8.70
N TYR A 38 -14.18 -59.05 -8.67
CA TYR A 38 -15.05 -60.24 -8.71
C TYR A 38 -14.85 -60.99 -10.03
N ALA A 39 -14.91 -60.32 -11.17
CA ALA A 39 -14.74 -60.94 -12.49
C ALA A 39 -13.34 -61.57 -12.66
N VAL A 40 -12.28 -60.86 -12.26
CA VAL A 40 -10.89 -61.35 -12.36
C VAL A 40 -10.69 -62.60 -11.51
N ILE A 41 -11.16 -62.64 -10.28
CA ILE A 41 -10.98 -63.80 -9.37
C ILE A 41 -11.80 -64.98 -9.83
N HIS A 42 -13.05 -64.80 -10.28
CA HIS A 42 -13.86 -65.88 -10.84
C HIS A 42 -13.22 -66.49 -12.10
N TYR A 43 -12.66 -65.62 -12.96
CA TYR A 43 -11.92 -66.09 -14.14
C TYR A 43 -10.67 -66.91 -13.75
N MET A 44 -9.92 -66.48 -12.75
CA MET A 44 -8.73 -67.20 -12.26
C MET A 44 -9.09 -68.50 -11.53
N ALA A 45 -10.22 -68.56 -10.86
CA ALA A 45 -10.68 -69.73 -10.14
C ALA A 45 -11.41 -70.75 -11.05
N HIS A 46 -11.66 -70.44 -12.33
CA HIS A 46 -12.45 -71.20 -13.29
C HIS A 46 -13.86 -71.55 -12.76
N VAL A 47 -14.44 -70.67 -11.93
CA VAL A 47 -15.79 -70.83 -11.38
C VAL A 47 -16.76 -69.95 -12.16
N PRO A 48 -17.96 -70.46 -12.56
CA PRO A 48 -18.93 -69.65 -13.30
C PRO A 48 -19.46 -68.51 -12.42
N ILE A 49 -19.74 -67.35 -13.04
CA ILE A 49 -20.31 -66.20 -12.35
C ILE A 49 -21.81 -66.45 -12.14
N SER A 50 -22.23 -66.45 -10.88
CA SER A 50 -23.64 -66.51 -10.53
C SER A 50 -24.22 -65.11 -10.41
N ASP A 51 -25.27 -64.78 -11.21
CA ASP A 51 -25.93 -63.47 -11.21
C ASP A 51 -26.45 -63.08 -9.82
N TRP A 52 -26.96 -64.04 -9.05
CA TRP A 52 -27.46 -63.81 -7.71
C TRP A 52 -26.36 -63.42 -6.72
N MET A 53 -25.22 -64.07 -6.79
CA MET A 53 -24.06 -63.75 -5.96
C MET A 53 -23.43 -62.39 -6.36
N LEU A 54 -23.36 -62.13 -7.63
CA LEU A 54 -22.89 -60.83 -8.15
C LEU A 54 -23.73 -59.68 -7.60
N CYS A 55 -25.08 -59.80 -7.64
CA CYS A 55 -25.98 -58.80 -7.07
C CYS A 55 -25.74 -58.58 -5.56
N LYS A 56 -25.56 -59.64 -4.79
CA LYS A 56 -25.26 -59.56 -3.35
C LYS A 56 -23.96 -58.78 -3.11
N PHE A 57 -22.89 -59.09 -3.84
CA PHE A 57 -21.59 -58.39 -3.72
C PHE A 57 -21.66 -56.94 -4.09
N ILE A 58 -22.38 -56.58 -5.17
CA ILE A 58 -22.61 -55.21 -5.56
C ILE A 58 -23.34 -54.42 -4.48
N CYS A 59 -24.43 -54.98 -3.94
CA CYS A 59 -25.21 -54.35 -2.87
C CYS A 59 -24.35 -54.12 -1.62
N VAL A 60 -23.56 -55.09 -1.21
CA VAL A 60 -22.68 -54.97 -0.04
C VAL A 60 -21.57 -53.94 -0.30
N SER A 61 -20.94 -53.99 -1.48
CA SER A 61 -19.91 -53.01 -1.85
C SER A 61 -20.48 -51.60 -1.90
N LEU A 62 -21.70 -51.42 -2.43
CA LEU A 62 -22.39 -50.14 -2.47
C LEU A 62 -22.64 -49.58 -1.06
N VAL A 63 -23.30 -50.37 -0.22
CA VAL A 63 -23.67 -49.97 1.15
C VAL A 63 -22.44 -49.69 2.00
N SER A 64 -21.43 -50.58 1.96
CA SER A 64 -20.19 -50.38 2.71
C SER A 64 -19.36 -49.19 2.24
N SER A 65 -19.34 -48.95 0.93
CA SER A 65 -18.64 -47.77 0.37
C SER A 65 -19.33 -46.46 0.78
N VAL A 66 -20.65 -46.39 0.71
CA VAL A 66 -21.42 -45.22 1.17
C VAL A 66 -21.24 -45.03 2.68
N ALA A 67 -21.37 -46.07 3.47
CA ALA A 67 -21.20 -46.00 4.92
C ALA A 67 -19.77 -45.55 5.29
N GLY A 68 -18.75 -46.12 4.68
CA GLY A 68 -17.36 -45.73 4.89
C GLY A 68 -17.11 -44.28 4.52
N ALA A 69 -17.63 -43.82 3.39
CA ALA A 69 -17.52 -42.43 2.97
C ALA A 69 -18.22 -41.47 3.95
N LEU A 70 -19.38 -41.82 4.48
CA LEU A 70 -20.12 -41.03 5.47
C LEU A 70 -19.40 -40.97 6.83
N ILE A 71 -18.90 -42.11 7.33
CA ILE A 71 -18.22 -42.21 8.63
C ILE A 71 -16.91 -41.42 8.62
N PHE A 72 -16.09 -41.59 7.59
CA PHE A 72 -14.78 -40.92 7.49
C PHE A 72 -14.83 -39.56 6.78
N HIS A 73 -16.02 -39.09 6.40
CA HIS A 73 -16.26 -37.79 5.79
C HIS A 73 -15.38 -37.51 4.56
N THR A 74 -15.13 -38.50 3.70
CA THR A 74 -14.27 -38.38 2.52
C THR A 74 -14.83 -37.39 1.48
N TYR A 75 -16.14 -37.14 1.50
CA TYR A 75 -16.89 -36.29 0.56
C TYR A 75 -16.94 -34.79 0.95
N ARG A 76 -16.61 -34.45 2.21
CA ARG A 76 -16.80 -33.08 2.72
C ARG A 76 -15.73 -32.07 2.26
N ASN A 77 -14.57 -32.55 1.83
CA ASN A 77 -13.47 -31.70 1.49
C ASN A 77 -13.40 -31.44 -0.02
N THR A 78 -13.02 -30.22 -0.37
CA THR A 78 -12.79 -29.84 -1.78
C THR A 78 -11.56 -30.58 -2.31
N ILE A 79 -11.73 -31.37 -3.37
CA ILE A 79 -10.66 -32.18 -4.00
C ILE A 79 -9.42 -31.33 -4.33
N ARG A 80 -9.65 -30.04 -4.61
CA ARG A 80 -8.64 -29.04 -4.97
C ARG A 80 -7.55 -28.80 -3.92
N PHE A 81 -7.84 -29.02 -2.64
CA PHE A 81 -6.92 -28.77 -1.52
C PHE A 81 -6.58 -30.04 -0.75
N SER A 82 -6.63 -31.21 -1.42
CA SER A 82 -6.34 -32.50 -0.78
C SER A 82 -4.93 -32.53 -0.21
N GLN A 83 -4.84 -32.71 1.11
CA GLN A 83 -3.61 -32.91 1.87
C GLN A 83 -3.42 -34.37 2.25
N ALA A 84 -2.25 -34.76 2.74
CA ALA A 84 -1.96 -36.11 3.21
C ALA A 84 -3.01 -36.67 4.19
N ARG A 85 -3.65 -35.78 4.97
CA ARG A 85 -4.73 -36.12 5.90
C ARG A 85 -5.99 -36.69 5.21
N GLU A 86 -6.25 -36.32 3.98
CA GLU A 86 -7.40 -36.78 3.20
C GLU A 86 -7.15 -38.16 2.60
N LEU A 87 -5.92 -38.40 2.11
CA LEU A 87 -5.51 -39.74 1.67
C LEU A 87 -5.66 -40.76 2.81
N TRP A 88 -5.33 -40.36 4.05
CA TRP A 88 -5.55 -41.16 5.23
C TRP A 88 -7.04 -41.49 5.44
N ARG A 89 -7.95 -40.50 5.27
CA ARG A 89 -9.41 -40.75 5.37
C ARG A 89 -9.93 -41.71 4.31
N VAL A 90 -9.45 -41.59 3.07
CA VAL A 90 -9.78 -42.51 1.98
C VAL A 90 -9.31 -43.90 2.32
N MET A 91 -8.09 -44.06 2.83
CA MET A 91 -7.55 -45.33 3.28
C MET A 91 -8.43 -45.96 4.39
N CYS A 92 -8.82 -45.17 5.40
CA CYS A 92 -9.71 -45.65 6.46
C CYS A 92 -11.09 -46.06 5.92
N ALA A 93 -11.67 -45.34 4.94
CA ALA A 93 -12.94 -45.69 4.33
C ALA A 93 -12.84 -46.99 3.52
N VAL A 94 -11.75 -47.23 2.80
CA VAL A 94 -11.50 -48.47 2.06
C VAL A 94 -11.26 -49.63 3.01
N LEU A 95 -10.51 -49.46 4.09
CA LEU A 95 -10.33 -50.48 5.13
C LEU A 95 -11.65 -50.85 5.79
N PHE A 96 -12.52 -49.88 6.06
CA PHE A 96 -13.86 -50.12 6.56
C PHE A 96 -14.71 -50.95 5.58
N LYS A 97 -14.68 -50.59 4.28
CA LYS A 97 -15.35 -51.39 3.23
C LYS A 97 -14.87 -52.85 3.24
N VAL A 98 -13.54 -53.06 3.24
CA VAL A 98 -12.94 -54.38 3.27
C VAL A 98 -13.38 -55.15 4.52
N ALA A 99 -13.37 -54.52 5.70
CA ALA A 99 -13.83 -55.13 6.94
C ALA A 99 -15.32 -55.54 6.87
N CYS A 100 -16.19 -54.71 6.28
CA CYS A 100 -17.59 -55.07 6.05
C CYS A 100 -17.74 -56.25 5.08
N LEU A 101 -16.96 -56.26 3.99
CA LEU A 101 -16.95 -57.37 3.04
C LEU A 101 -16.45 -58.65 3.70
N VAL A 102 -15.42 -58.61 4.55
CA VAL A 102 -14.95 -59.76 5.35
C VAL A 102 -16.06 -60.26 6.29
N ALA A 103 -16.66 -59.36 7.08
CA ALA A 103 -17.72 -59.74 8.05
C ALA A 103 -18.92 -60.40 7.36
N ILE A 104 -19.34 -59.84 6.23
CA ILE A 104 -20.48 -60.38 5.48
C ILE A 104 -20.08 -61.65 4.73
N SER A 105 -18.86 -61.76 4.20
CA SER A 105 -18.39 -63.01 3.60
C SER A 105 -18.36 -64.17 4.59
N TYR A 106 -18.10 -63.92 5.86
CA TYR A 106 -18.12 -64.91 6.91
C TYR A 106 -19.53 -65.30 7.34
N TRP A 107 -20.52 -64.44 7.26
CA TRP A 107 -21.90 -64.63 7.75
C TRP A 107 -22.86 -65.06 6.66
N VAL A 108 -22.73 -64.64 5.44
CA VAL A 108 -23.69 -64.85 4.33
C VAL A 108 -23.16 -65.85 3.31
N ILE A 109 -21.86 -66.16 3.31
CA ILE A 109 -21.19 -66.89 2.22
C ILE A 109 -20.76 -68.29 2.67
N TYR A 110 -21.46 -68.86 3.59
CA TYR A 110 -21.36 -70.34 3.84
C TYR A 110 -21.75 -71.16 2.59
N GLU A 111 -22.37 -70.46 1.58
CA GLU A 111 -22.87 -71.08 0.33
C GLU A 111 -22.04 -70.71 -0.91
N THR A 112 -20.82 -70.12 -0.80
CA THR A 112 -20.08 -69.77 -2.00
C THR A 112 -19.25 -70.88 -2.56
N GLU A 113 -19.34 -71.05 -3.87
CA GLU A 113 -18.56 -72.02 -4.68
C GLU A 113 -17.08 -71.71 -4.78
N LEU A 114 -16.61 -70.55 -4.23
CA LEU A 114 -15.20 -70.13 -4.28
C LEU A 114 -14.37 -70.77 -3.18
N PRO A 115 -13.23 -71.42 -3.49
CA PRO A 115 -12.27 -71.88 -2.51
C PRO A 115 -11.77 -70.78 -1.59
N ASP A 116 -11.46 -71.08 -0.32
CA ASP A 116 -11.09 -70.09 0.70
C ASP A 116 -9.89 -69.19 0.29
N ASN A 117 -8.92 -69.77 -0.41
CA ASN A 117 -7.76 -69.01 -0.91
C ASN A 117 -8.15 -67.89 -1.89
N TYR A 118 -9.15 -68.11 -2.73
CA TYR A 118 -9.63 -67.13 -3.68
C TYR A 118 -10.52 -66.06 -3.02
N ARG A 119 -11.19 -66.36 -1.92
CA ARG A 119 -11.95 -65.38 -1.13
C ARG A 119 -11.03 -64.31 -0.53
N ILE A 120 -9.94 -64.75 0.12
CA ILE A 120 -8.95 -63.83 0.68
C ILE A 120 -8.30 -62.98 -0.43
N SER A 121 -7.95 -63.62 -1.55
CA SER A 121 -7.40 -62.94 -2.71
C SER A 121 -8.35 -61.88 -3.27
N TYR A 122 -9.66 -62.14 -3.35
CA TYR A 122 -10.68 -61.18 -3.76
C TYR A 122 -10.72 -59.97 -2.85
N LEU A 123 -10.78 -60.15 -1.54
CA LEU A 123 -10.88 -59.07 -0.56
C LEU A 123 -9.64 -58.16 -0.59
N LEU A 124 -8.46 -58.75 -0.69
CA LEU A 124 -7.21 -58.01 -0.80
C LEU A 124 -7.13 -57.26 -2.13
N PHE A 125 -7.50 -57.91 -3.23
CA PHE A 125 -7.46 -57.31 -4.56
C PHE A 125 -8.48 -56.18 -4.71
N ASP A 126 -9.74 -56.35 -4.21
CA ASP A 126 -10.76 -55.28 -4.18
C ASP A 126 -10.28 -54.09 -3.35
N GLY A 127 -9.72 -54.32 -2.16
CA GLY A 127 -9.21 -53.24 -1.31
C GLY A 127 -8.08 -52.44 -1.95
N LEU A 128 -7.07 -53.15 -2.49
CA LEU A 128 -5.93 -52.51 -3.16
C LEU A 128 -6.36 -51.75 -4.42
N LEU A 129 -7.21 -52.38 -5.26
CA LEU A 129 -7.71 -51.78 -6.48
C LEU A 129 -8.54 -50.51 -6.20
N THR A 130 -9.44 -50.61 -5.21
CA THR A 130 -10.26 -49.48 -4.78
C THR A 130 -9.40 -48.32 -4.26
N LEU A 131 -8.43 -48.61 -3.39
CA LEU A 131 -7.52 -47.60 -2.84
C LEU A 131 -6.68 -46.93 -3.94
N ALA A 132 -6.09 -47.73 -4.83
CA ALA A 132 -5.30 -47.24 -5.95
C ALA A 132 -6.15 -46.35 -6.88
N THR A 133 -7.36 -46.80 -7.24
CA THR A 133 -8.25 -46.09 -8.17
C THR A 133 -8.73 -44.77 -7.58
N LEU A 134 -9.21 -44.76 -6.34
CA LEU A 134 -9.67 -43.52 -5.68
C LEU A 134 -8.54 -42.51 -5.48
N THR A 135 -7.35 -42.99 -5.12
CA THR A 135 -6.16 -42.13 -4.97
C THR A 135 -5.70 -41.58 -6.31
N ALA A 136 -5.59 -42.44 -7.33
CA ALA A 136 -5.20 -42.01 -8.68
C ALA A 136 -6.19 -41.02 -9.29
N PHE A 137 -7.49 -41.22 -9.10
CA PHE A 137 -8.54 -40.33 -9.56
C PHE A 137 -8.41 -38.94 -8.92
N ARG A 138 -8.21 -38.85 -7.61
CA ARG A 138 -8.02 -37.57 -6.91
C ARG A 138 -6.76 -36.82 -7.34
N VAL A 139 -5.65 -37.55 -7.48
CA VAL A 139 -4.39 -36.97 -7.95
C VAL A 139 -4.53 -36.48 -9.41
N SER A 140 -5.20 -37.26 -10.28
CA SER A 140 -5.46 -36.86 -11.66
C SER A 140 -6.30 -35.60 -11.75
N LEU A 141 -7.34 -35.44 -10.92
CA LEU A 141 -8.14 -34.21 -10.88
C LEU A 141 -7.33 -32.98 -10.49
N ILE A 142 -6.41 -33.12 -9.52
CA ILE A 142 -5.50 -32.03 -9.12
C ILE A 142 -4.59 -31.66 -10.28
N ILE A 143 -3.97 -32.65 -10.93
CA ILE A 143 -3.03 -32.43 -12.07
C ILE A 143 -3.78 -31.75 -13.24
N VAL A 144 -4.96 -32.27 -13.62
CA VAL A 144 -5.75 -31.71 -14.71
C VAL A 144 -6.15 -30.26 -14.42
N TYR A 145 -6.56 -29.97 -13.18
CA TYR A 145 -6.89 -28.61 -12.75
C TYR A 145 -5.69 -27.68 -12.85
N ASP A 146 -4.50 -28.09 -12.36
CA ASP A 146 -3.27 -27.29 -12.42
C ASP A 146 -2.82 -27.06 -13.87
N LEU A 147 -2.93 -28.06 -14.75
CA LEU A 147 -2.65 -27.92 -16.19
C LEU A 147 -3.62 -26.97 -16.90
N LEU A 148 -4.90 -27.02 -16.57
CA LEU A 148 -5.91 -26.09 -17.12
C LEU A 148 -5.67 -24.66 -16.67
N LEU A 149 -5.27 -24.45 -15.41
CA LEU A 149 -4.88 -23.13 -14.91
C LEU A 149 -3.64 -22.58 -15.64
N ASP A 150 -2.62 -23.39 -15.80
CA ASP A 150 -1.39 -23.02 -16.53
C ASP A 150 -1.70 -22.66 -17.99
N TRP A 151 -2.60 -23.40 -18.63
CA TRP A 151 -2.99 -23.15 -20.03
C TRP A 151 -3.81 -21.86 -20.21
N VAL A 152 -4.74 -21.57 -19.28
CA VAL A 152 -5.57 -20.34 -19.31
C VAL A 152 -4.72 -19.10 -18.99
N ASN A 153 -3.70 -19.23 -18.16
CA ASN A 153 -2.86 -18.14 -17.65
C ASN A 153 -1.56 -17.95 -18.44
N LYS A 154 -1.55 -18.22 -19.74
CA LYS A 154 -0.36 -18.18 -20.65
C LYS A 154 0.49 -16.89 -20.64
N LYS A 155 0.02 -15.79 -20.04
CA LYS A 155 0.71 -14.49 -19.97
C LYS A 155 1.22 -14.13 -18.56
N ASN A 156 1.50 -15.09 -17.73
CA ASN A 156 1.96 -14.82 -16.36
C ASN A 156 3.42 -14.36 -16.35
N THR A 157 3.68 -13.24 -15.69
CA THR A 157 5.03 -12.78 -15.38
C THR A 157 5.71 -13.81 -14.48
N ARG A 158 6.80 -14.43 -14.97
CA ARG A 158 7.56 -15.41 -14.18
C ARG A 158 8.44 -14.67 -13.18
N ILE A 159 8.27 -14.99 -11.89
CA ILE A 159 9.00 -14.35 -10.79
C ILE A 159 9.70 -15.38 -9.91
N LEU A 160 10.80 -14.95 -9.28
CA LEU A 160 11.44 -15.66 -8.17
C LEU A 160 11.08 -14.97 -6.86
N ILE A 161 10.92 -15.73 -5.78
CA ILE A 161 10.74 -15.19 -4.43
C ILE A 161 12.11 -15.17 -3.74
N TYR A 162 12.52 -14.01 -3.23
CA TYR A 162 13.73 -13.87 -2.44
C TYR A 162 13.53 -14.44 -1.04
N GLY A 163 14.53 -15.20 -0.56
CA GLY A 163 14.48 -15.85 0.75
C GLY A 163 13.96 -17.29 0.72
N ILE A 164 14.25 -18.03 1.77
CA ILE A 164 13.84 -19.43 2.00
C ILE A 164 13.17 -19.60 3.38
N ASP A 165 12.76 -18.50 3.99
CA ASP A 165 12.10 -18.42 5.29
C ASP A 165 10.59 -18.75 5.21
N GLU A 166 9.92 -18.79 6.36
CA GLU A 166 8.48 -19.04 6.43
C GLU A 166 7.64 -17.99 5.70
N LYS A 167 8.10 -16.72 5.69
CA LYS A 167 7.40 -15.61 5.00
C LYS A 167 7.42 -15.83 3.49
N SER A 168 8.57 -16.22 2.95
CA SER A 168 8.74 -16.54 1.52
C SER A 168 7.91 -17.76 1.10
N VAL A 169 7.82 -18.78 1.95
CA VAL A 169 6.96 -19.96 1.72
C VAL A 169 5.48 -19.57 1.77
N ALA A 170 5.05 -18.78 2.74
CA ALA A 170 3.67 -18.30 2.83
C ALA A 170 3.29 -17.47 1.59
N LEU A 171 4.21 -16.66 1.08
CA LEU A 171 4.02 -15.86 -0.13
C LEU A 171 3.81 -16.74 -1.38
N LYS A 172 4.56 -17.85 -1.52
CA LYS A 172 4.33 -18.83 -2.60
C LYS A 172 2.92 -19.40 -2.57
N PHE A 173 2.42 -19.80 -1.38
CA PHE A 173 1.07 -20.33 -1.26
C PHE A 173 -0.01 -19.28 -1.61
N ARG A 174 0.20 -18.02 -1.24
CA ARG A 174 -0.70 -16.91 -1.59
C ARG A 174 -0.74 -16.64 -3.09
N LEU A 175 0.40 -16.81 -3.79
CA LEU A 175 0.51 -16.58 -5.23
C LEU A 175 0.07 -17.77 -6.08
N ARG A 176 -0.26 -18.90 -5.51
CA ARG A 176 -0.65 -20.12 -6.22
C ARG A 176 -1.77 -19.90 -7.23
N ASP A 177 -2.76 -19.09 -6.86
CA ASP A 177 -3.94 -18.81 -7.67
C ASP A 177 -3.89 -17.45 -8.40
N SER A 178 -2.72 -16.81 -8.45
CA SER A 178 -2.53 -15.52 -9.13
C SER A 178 -2.72 -15.67 -10.65
N ALA A 179 -3.54 -14.78 -11.24
CA ALA A 179 -3.72 -14.73 -12.69
C ALA A 179 -2.56 -14.02 -13.42
N HIS A 180 -1.69 -13.31 -12.71
CA HIS A 180 -0.64 -12.46 -13.30
C HIS A 180 0.78 -12.95 -13.03
N TYR A 181 1.02 -13.60 -11.90
CA TYR A 181 2.36 -14.01 -11.47
C TYR A 181 2.48 -15.52 -11.37
N LYS A 182 3.56 -16.07 -11.97
CA LYS A 182 3.93 -17.47 -11.82
C LYS A 182 5.26 -17.57 -11.08
N VAL A 183 5.23 -18.14 -9.87
CA VAL A 183 6.45 -18.38 -9.09
C VAL A 183 7.26 -19.50 -9.73
N ALA A 184 8.48 -19.18 -10.17
CA ALA A 184 9.39 -20.14 -10.82
C ALA A 184 10.33 -20.82 -9.83
N GLY A 185 10.53 -20.28 -8.64
CA GLY A 185 11.39 -20.80 -7.61
C GLY A 185 11.68 -19.80 -6.50
N PHE A 186 12.52 -20.20 -5.57
CA PHE A 186 13.08 -19.35 -4.52
C PHE A 186 14.50 -18.93 -4.91
N TYR A 187 14.94 -17.77 -4.42
CA TYR A 187 16.24 -17.20 -4.73
C TYR A 187 16.92 -16.69 -3.47
N THR A 188 18.16 -17.07 -3.23
CA THR A 188 18.90 -16.69 -2.03
C THR A 188 20.38 -16.55 -2.28
N TYR A 189 21.07 -15.76 -1.45
CA TYR A 189 22.52 -15.62 -1.48
C TYR A 189 23.21 -16.88 -0.96
N GLY A 190 24.31 -17.31 -1.61
CA GLY A 190 25.16 -18.42 -1.18
C GLY A 190 25.59 -19.39 -2.28
N LYS A 191 26.51 -20.30 -1.92
CA LYS A 191 27.02 -21.31 -2.85
C LYS A 191 26.03 -22.43 -3.12
N ASN A 192 25.86 -22.75 -4.38
CA ASN A 192 25.00 -23.84 -4.82
C ASN A 192 25.71 -25.20 -4.64
N ASN A 193 25.44 -25.87 -3.51
CA ASN A 193 25.97 -27.22 -3.26
C ASN A 193 24.93 -28.35 -3.38
N SER A 194 23.68 -28.07 -3.70
CA SER A 194 22.65 -29.12 -3.82
C SER A 194 21.43 -28.65 -4.61
N ARG A 195 20.83 -29.57 -5.39
CA ARG A 195 19.52 -29.38 -6.06
C ARG A 195 18.38 -29.46 -5.02
N ARG A 196 18.37 -28.54 -4.05
CA ARG A 196 17.32 -28.49 -3.03
C ARG A 196 16.02 -27.93 -3.61
N ARG A 197 14.91 -28.48 -3.18
CA ARG A 197 13.55 -27.96 -3.47
C ARG A 197 12.89 -27.56 -2.17
N LEU A 198 12.14 -26.49 -2.22
CA LEU A 198 11.31 -26.03 -1.12
C LEU A 198 9.86 -25.98 -1.63
N THR A 199 8.96 -26.73 -1.00
CA THR A 199 7.55 -26.79 -1.42
C THR A 199 7.38 -27.04 -2.93
N ASP A 200 8.07 -28.05 -3.48
CA ASP A 200 8.09 -28.48 -4.89
C ASP A 200 8.75 -27.55 -5.89
N LEU A 201 9.19 -26.35 -5.48
CA LEU A 201 9.91 -25.42 -6.32
C LEU A 201 11.43 -25.47 -6.09
N PRO A 202 12.25 -25.23 -7.13
CA PRO A 202 13.69 -25.18 -7.00
C PRO A 202 14.15 -23.97 -6.20
N ILE A 203 15.25 -24.13 -5.45
CA ILE A 203 15.97 -23.03 -4.82
C ILE A 203 17.16 -22.72 -5.71
N TYR A 204 17.28 -21.48 -6.14
CA TYR A 204 18.43 -20.97 -6.88
C TYR A 204 19.30 -20.13 -5.95
N TYR A 205 20.61 -20.21 -6.19
CA TYR A 205 21.62 -19.51 -5.40
C TYR A 205 22.41 -18.56 -6.29
N PHE A 206 22.90 -17.47 -5.73
CA PHE A 206 23.82 -16.56 -6.39
C PHE A 206 24.89 -16.06 -5.43
N GLU A 207 26.09 -15.86 -5.95
CA GLU A 207 27.17 -15.11 -5.30
C GLU A 207 27.66 -13.99 -6.21
N THR A 208 27.56 -14.19 -7.52
CA THR A 208 28.04 -13.27 -8.54
C THR A 208 26.91 -12.86 -9.49
N GLU A 209 27.13 -11.77 -10.23
CA GLU A 209 26.21 -11.34 -11.28
C GLU A 209 26.10 -12.36 -12.42
N GLU A 210 27.17 -13.13 -12.70
CA GLU A 210 27.13 -14.19 -13.70
C GLU A 210 26.18 -15.33 -13.31
N ASP A 211 26.14 -15.70 -12.03
CA ASP A 211 25.18 -16.69 -11.52
C ASP A 211 23.75 -16.19 -11.65
N PHE A 212 23.53 -14.92 -11.31
CA PHE A 212 22.25 -14.25 -11.50
C PHE A 212 21.81 -14.33 -12.96
N ASN A 213 22.64 -13.87 -13.89
CA ASN A 213 22.34 -13.84 -15.31
C ASN A 213 22.04 -15.22 -15.89
N ARG A 214 22.76 -16.25 -15.42
CA ARG A 214 22.53 -17.64 -15.81
C ARG A 214 21.14 -18.12 -15.43
N VAL A 215 20.70 -17.84 -14.21
CA VAL A 215 19.37 -18.24 -13.71
C VAL A 215 18.26 -17.48 -14.46
N ILE A 216 18.40 -16.17 -14.59
CA ILE A 216 17.39 -15.30 -15.21
C ILE A 216 17.15 -15.70 -16.68
N LYS A 217 18.24 -15.82 -17.49
CA LYS A 217 18.14 -16.15 -18.91
C LYS A 217 17.66 -17.59 -19.13
N LYS A 218 18.19 -18.56 -18.38
CA LYS A 218 17.85 -19.98 -18.53
C LYS A 218 16.38 -20.27 -18.22
N HIS A 219 15.79 -19.57 -17.24
CA HIS A 219 14.43 -19.83 -16.77
C HIS A 219 13.40 -18.79 -17.23
N GLY A 220 13.83 -17.77 -17.99
CA GLY A 220 12.96 -16.71 -18.50
C GLY A 220 12.27 -15.95 -17.36
N ILE A 221 13.03 -15.52 -16.36
CA ILE A 221 12.53 -14.80 -15.20
C ILE A 221 12.37 -13.31 -15.54
N HIS A 222 11.24 -12.72 -15.19
CA HIS A 222 10.91 -11.33 -15.48
C HIS A 222 10.98 -10.44 -14.24
N GLY A 223 11.04 -11.04 -13.03
CA GLY A 223 11.12 -10.27 -11.81
C GLY A 223 11.45 -11.06 -10.56
N ILE A 224 11.87 -10.35 -9.53
CA ILE A 224 12.15 -10.87 -8.19
C ILE A 224 11.19 -10.22 -7.19
N LEU A 225 10.59 -11.03 -6.33
CA LEU A 225 9.64 -10.61 -5.31
C LEU A 225 10.26 -10.78 -3.92
N PHE A 226 10.34 -9.70 -3.19
CA PHE A 226 10.78 -9.66 -1.80
C PHE A 226 9.59 -9.82 -0.84
N SER A 227 9.80 -10.52 0.26
CA SER A 227 8.78 -10.76 1.28
C SER A 227 8.64 -9.60 2.28
N CYS A 228 9.69 -8.81 2.47
CA CYS A 228 9.71 -7.66 3.38
C CYS A 228 10.72 -6.59 2.97
N TYR A 229 10.61 -5.41 3.58
CA TYR A 229 11.54 -4.28 3.34
C TYR A 229 12.96 -4.54 3.85
N GLU A 230 13.12 -5.34 4.89
CA GLU A 230 14.41 -5.67 5.49
C GLU A 230 15.28 -6.42 4.48
N ASP A 231 14.71 -7.40 3.79
CA ASP A 231 15.40 -8.17 2.75
C ASP A 231 15.81 -7.28 1.57
N THR A 232 14.96 -6.33 1.19
CA THR A 232 15.24 -5.37 0.12
C THR A 232 16.46 -4.50 0.46
N ARG A 233 16.59 -4.08 1.72
CA ARG A 233 17.74 -3.30 2.19
C ARG A 233 19.05 -4.11 2.26
N LEU A 234 18.96 -5.36 2.71
CA LEU A 234 20.13 -6.23 2.77
C LEU A 234 20.75 -6.48 1.39
N GLU A 235 19.90 -6.47 0.37
CA GLU A 235 20.29 -6.76 -1.01
C GLU A 235 20.41 -5.50 -1.90
N GLU A 236 20.37 -4.29 -1.31
CA GLU A 236 20.38 -3.01 -2.05
C GLU A 236 21.65 -2.88 -2.93
N ASN A 237 22.82 -3.26 -2.41
CA ASN A 237 24.11 -3.16 -3.09
C ASN A 237 24.53 -4.45 -3.81
N ARG A 238 23.65 -5.44 -3.96
CA ARG A 238 23.93 -6.73 -4.61
C ARG A 238 22.84 -7.12 -5.59
N LEU A 239 21.80 -7.81 -5.09
CA LEU A 239 20.76 -8.38 -5.94
C LEU A 239 19.94 -7.31 -6.66
N LEU A 240 19.65 -6.18 -5.99
CA LEU A 240 18.95 -5.07 -6.66
C LEU A 240 19.80 -4.44 -7.75
N GLU A 241 21.12 -4.38 -7.56
CA GLU A 241 22.05 -3.90 -8.59
C GLU A 241 22.10 -4.87 -9.78
N TYR A 242 22.14 -6.19 -9.53
CA TYR A 242 22.07 -7.18 -10.61
C TYR A 242 20.74 -7.16 -11.36
N CYS A 243 19.62 -6.91 -10.65
CA CYS A 243 18.31 -6.73 -11.28
C CYS A 243 18.30 -5.52 -12.22
N LYS A 244 18.92 -4.40 -11.80
CA LYS A 244 19.05 -3.17 -12.60
C LYS A 244 19.85 -3.44 -13.87
N SER A 245 21.06 -4.01 -13.76
CA SER A 245 21.95 -4.32 -14.90
C SER A 245 21.29 -5.22 -15.95
N ASN A 246 20.29 -6.02 -15.56
CA ASN A 246 19.68 -7.04 -16.42
C ASN A 246 18.20 -6.78 -16.74
N ALA A 247 17.68 -5.58 -16.49
CA ALA A 247 16.29 -5.17 -16.72
C ALA A 247 15.23 -6.11 -16.08
N VAL A 248 15.55 -6.69 -14.91
CA VAL A 248 14.67 -7.57 -14.14
C VAL A 248 13.86 -6.72 -13.16
N LYS A 249 12.53 -6.82 -13.22
CA LYS A 249 11.63 -6.05 -12.33
C LYS A 249 11.74 -6.53 -10.89
N THR A 250 11.72 -5.59 -9.96
CA THR A 250 11.71 -5.89 -8.53
C THR A 250 10.35 -5.56 -7.93
N PHE A 251 9.83 -6.48 -7.11
CA PHE A 251 8.54 -6.38 -6.47
C PHE A 251 8.68 -6.57 -4.97
N ILE A 252 7.77 -6.00 -4.21
CA ILE A 252 7.64 -6.23 -2.77
C ILE A 252 6.20 -6.62 -2.44
N ALA A 253 6.04 -7.55 -1.51
CA ALA A 253 4.76 -7.88 -0.92
C ALA A 253 4.62 -7.12 0.41
N PRO A 254 3.56 -6.33 0.62
CA PRO A 254 3.32 -5.69 1.91
C PRO A 254 3.09 -6.72 3.01
N THR A 255 3.41 -6.34 4.25
CA THR A 255 3.18 -7.16 5.44
C THR A 255 1.68 -7.39 5.68
N ILE A 256 1.35 -8.45 6.43
CA ILE A 256 -0.04 -8.88 6.67
C ILE A 256 -0.90 -7.80 7.35
N SER A 257 -0.28 -6.84 8.05
CA SER A 257 -0.95 -5.72 8.73
C SER A 257 -1.55 -4.66 7.79
N GLU A 258 -1.20 -4.68 6.50
CA GLU A 258 -1.66 -3.71 5.49
C GLU A 258 -2.73 -4.30 4.54
N ALA A 259 -3.27 -5.48 4.86
CA ALA A 259 -4.22 -6.18 4.03
C ALA A 259 -5.64 -5.66 4.22
N ASP A 260 -6.23 -5.11 3.17
CA ASP A 260 -7.64 -4.77 3.13
C ASP A 260 -8.53 -6.01 3.21
N SER A 261 -9.69 -5.86 3.88
CA SER A 261 -10.70 -6.89 4.12
C SER A 261 -11.30 -7.55 2.86
N ASP A 262 -11.05 -7.01 1.69
CA ASP A 262 -11.71 -7.40 0.43
C ASP A 262 -10.98 -8.45 -0.43
N GLY A 263 -9.83 -8.98 0.01
CA GLY A 263 -9.20 -10.15 -0.61
C GLY A 263 -8.66 -9.97 -2.04
N ASN A 264 -8.51 -8.76 -2.56
CA ASN A 264 -8.00 -8.52 -3.90
C ASN A 264 -6.47 -8.58 -3.96
N PHE A 265 -5.95 -9.73 -4.36
CA PHE A 265 -4.52 -10.05 -4.44
C PHE A 265 -3.68 -9.15 -5.34
N HIS A 266 -4.29 -8.44 -6.30
CA HIS A 266 -3.60 -7.57 -7.24
C HIS A 266 -3.04 -6.28 -6.64
N GLN A 267 -3.59 -5.84 -5.52
CA GLN A 267 -3.16 -4.63 -4.83
C GLN A 267 -1.93 -4.85 -3.92
N TRP A 268 -1.54 -6.11 -3.67
CA TRP A 268 -0.54 -6.49 -2.68
C TRP A 268 0.88 -6.63 -3.24
N ILE A 269 1.01 -6.85 -4.54
CA ILE A 269 2.32 -6.93 -5.20
C ILE A 269 2.45 -5.69 -6.05
N ARG A 270 3.38 -4.83 -5.69
CA ARG A 270 3.70 -3.62 -6.43
C ARG A 270 5.19 -3.55 -6.77
N PRO A 271 5.57 -2.85 -7.84
CA PRO A 271 6.96 -2.49 -8.07
C PRO A 271 7.53 -1.76 -6.84
N ILE A 272 8.80 -1.98 -6.55
CA ILE A 272 9.51 -1.19 -5.53
C ILE A 272 9.48 0.26 -5.98
N LYS A 273 8.99 1.13 -5.10
CA LYS A 273 8.99 2.57 -5.31
C LYS A 273 10.25 3.19 -4.74
N ILE A 274 10.59 4.38 -5.21
CA ILE A 274 11.76 5.12 -4.71
C ILE A 274 11.65 5.42 -3.20
N GLU A 275 10.43 5.60 -2.69
CA GLU A 275 10.15 5.80 -1.27
C GLU A 275 10.65 4.63 -0.42
N ASP A 276 10.53 3.41 -0.96
CA ASP A 276 10.95 2.17 -0.30
C ASP A 276 12.49 2.09 -0.14
N LEU A 277 13.24 2.70 -1.07
CA LEU A 277 14.70 2.72 -1.07
C LEU A 277 15.31 3.85 -0.21
N LEU A 278 14.53 4.87 0.14
CA LEU A 278 15.02 5.97 0.98
C LEU A 278 15.19 5.58 2.46
N GLY A 279 14.90 4.33 2.78
CA GLY A 279 15.31 3.70 4.04
C GLY A 279 14.70 4.30 5.29
N ARG A 280 13.55 4.97 5.20
CA ARG A 280 12.89 5.59 6.34
C ARG A 280 11.96 4.59 7.02
N ALA A 281 12.24 4.29 8.29
CA ALA A 281 11.34 3.45 9.09
C ALA A 281 10.00 4.17 9.28
N GLU A 282 8.89 3.44 9.17
CA GLU A 282 7.58 3.98 9.52
C GLU A 282 7.56 4.48 10.96
N ILE A 283 6.93 5.64 11.16
CA ILE A 283 6.78 6.23 12.48
C ILE A 283 5.63 5.53 13.18
N ASN A 284 5.93 4.84 14.27
CA ASN A 284 4.91 4.34 15.19
C ASN A 284 4.45 5.49 16.10
N ILE A 285 3.22 5.96 15.86
CA ILE A 285 2.51 6.92 16.71
C ILE A 285 1.49 6.16 17.55
N ASN A 286 1.23 6.63 18.73
CA ASN A 286 0.14 6.11 19.56
C ASN A 286 -1.23 6.58 19.00
N LEU A 287 -1.71 5.86 17.98
CA LEU A 287 -2.95 6.19 17.28
C LEU A 287 -4.18 6.26 18.20
N SER A 288 -4.20 5.53 19.31
CA SER A 288 -5.31 5.55 20.27
C SER A 288 -5.41 6.90 21.01
N GLN A 289 -4.29 7.46 21.43
CA GLN A 289 -4.26 8.78 22.09
C GLN A 289 -4.62 9.91 21.11
N VAL A 290 -4.13 9.82 19.87
CA VAL A 290 -4.47 10.77 18.81
C VAL A 290 -5.96 10.68 18.47
N ALA A 291 -6.53 9.48 18.39
CA ALA A 291 -7.95 9.29 18.07
C ALA A 291 -8.90 9.88 19.12
N GLU A 292 -8.52 9.91 20.41
CA GLU A 292 -9.33 10.51 21.46
C GLU A 292 -9.55 12.01 21.25
N GLU A 293 -8.55 12.73 20.74
CA GLU A 293 -8.63 14.15 20.45
C GLU A 293 -9.67 14.49 19.37
N PHE A 294 -9.86 13.57 18.41
CA PHE A 294 -10.74 13.77 17.26
C PHE A 294 -12.12 13.14 17.39
N ARG A 295 -12.30 12.22 18.33
CA ARG A 295 -13.53 11.44 18.45
C ARG A 295 -14.77 12.34 18.66
N GLY A 296 -15.77 12.16 17.79
CA GLY A 296 -17.02 12.91 17.83
C GLY A 296 -16.91 14.38 17.44
N LYS A 297 -15.77 14.83 16.89
CA LYS A 297 -15.55 16.21 16.47
C LYS A 297 -15.95 16.45 15.01
N VAL A 298 -16.37 17.67 14.73
CA VAL A 298 -16.54 18.19 13.37
C VAL A 298 -15.21 18.80 12.94
N VAL A 299 -14.64 18.28 11.85
CA VAL A 299 -13.30 18.65 11.38
C VAL A 299 -13.38 19.28 9.99
N LEU A 300 -12.77 20.45 9.83
CA LEU A 300 -12.60 21.15 8.54
C LEU A 300 -11.17 20.96 8.05
N VAL A 301 -11.01 20.53 6.79
CA VAL A 301 -9.72 20.50 6.09
C VAL A 301 -9.81 21.43 4.89
N THR A 302 -9.02 22.50 4.88
CA THR A 302 -8.86 23.38 3.69
C THR A 302 -7.69 22.91 2.85
N GLY A 303 -7.78 23.02 1.53
CA GLY A 303 -6.83 22.38 0.64
C GLY A 303 -6.99 20.87 0.61
N ALA A 304 -8.23 20.39 0.82
CA ALA A 304 -8.57 18.98 1.00
C ALA A 304 -8.28 18.10 -0.24
N ALA A 305 -8.21 18.68 -1.42
CA ALA A 305 -7.87 17.99 -2.66
C ALA A 305 -6.36 17.95 -2.94
N GLY A 306 -5.54 18.66 -2.15
CA GLY A 306 -4.09 18.61 -2.22
C GLY A 306 -3.50 17.33 -1.63
N SER A 307 -2.22 17.07 -1.88
CA SER A 307 -1.54 15.85 -1.43
C SER A 307 -1.55 15.67 0.10
N ILE A 308 -1.35 16.75 0.87
CA ILE A 308 -1.40 16.71 2.34
C ILE A 308 -2.86 16.70 2.82
N GLY A 309 -3.71 17.58 2.27
CA GLY A 309 -5.11 17.69 2.71
C GLY A 309 -5.90 16.39 2.49
N SER A 310 -5.76 15.74 1.34
CA SER A 310 -6.45 14.49 1.05
C SER A 310 -5.99 13.34 1.95
N GLU A 311 -4.70 13.29 2.26
CA GLU A 311 -4.17 12.28 3.19
C GLU A 311 -4.60 12.54 4.65
N LEU A 312 -4.62 13.81 5.09
CA LEU A 312 -5.22 14.17 6.38
C LEU A 312 -6.68 13.70 6.45
N CYS A 313 -7.47 13.93 5.39
CA CYS A 313 -8.84 13.45 5.32
C CYS A 313 -8.92 11.92 5.47
N ARG A 314 -8.06 11.14 4.77
CA ARG A 314 -8.03 9.66 4.87
C ARG A 314 -7.68 9.17 6.28
N GLN A 315 -6.77 9.84 6.95
CA GLN A 315 -6.37 9.45 8.31
C GLN A 315 -7.42 9.86 9.35
N LEU A 316 -8.02 11.05 9.23
CA LEU A 316 -9.03 11.56 10.15
C LEU A 316 -10.29 10.69 10.21
N VAL A 317 -10.73 10.11 9.09
CA VAL A 317 -11.91 9.23 9.07
C VAL A 317 -11.72 7.96 9.89
N GLN A 318 -10.47 7.57 10.15
CA GLN A 318 -10.13 6.42 11.00
C GLN A 318 -10.10 6.78 12.49
N MET A 319 -10.20 8.08 12.85
CA MET A 319 -10.10 8.58 14.23
C MET A 319 -11.47 8.76 14.91
N GLY A 320 -12.56 8.31 14.28
CA GLY A 320 -13.89 8.37 14.87
C GLY A 320 -14.48 9.78 14.93
N ILE A 321 -14.15 10.64 13.98
CA ILE A 321 -14.74 11.99 13.84
C ILE A 321 -16.25 11.91 13.58
N GLN A 322 -17.00 12.95 13.97
CA GLN A 322 -18.42 13.05 13.70
C GLN A 322 -18.70 13.43 12.25
N LYS A 323 -18.01 14.45 11.74
CA LYS A 323 -18.19 14.95 10.37
C LYS A 323 -16.88 15.51 9.82
N LEU A 324 -16.64 15.28 8.53
CA LEU A 324 -15.51 15.82 7.79
C LEU A 324 -15.98 16.84 6.75
N ILE A 325 -15.47 18.07 6.81
CA ILE A 325 -15.69 19.08 5.78
C ILE A 325 -14.41 19.20 4.93
N MET A 326 -14.52 18.89 3.64
CA MET A 326 -13.43 18.96 2.67
C MET A 326 -13.59 20.21 1.82
N PHE A 327 -12.81 21.26 2.11
CA PHE A 327 -12.87 22.55 1.43
C PHE A 327 -11.70 22.73 0.48
N ASP A 328 -11.97 22.94 -0.81
CA ASP A 328 -10.94 23.18 -1.82
C ASP A 328 -11.48 24.04 -2.99
N SER A 329 -10.60 24.79 -3.64
CA SER A 329 -10.94 25.57 -4.84
C SER A 329 -10.84 24.74 -6.13
N ALA A 330 -10.13 23.62 -6.11
CA ALA A 330 -9.91 22.74 -7.26
C ALA A 330 -11.04 21.71 -7.41
N GLU A 331 -12.02 21.99 -8.27
CA GLU A 331 -13.23 21.18 -8.44
C GLU A 331 -12.92 19.72 -8.77
N THR A 332 -12.21 19.48 -9.88
CA THR A 332 -11.95 18.11 -10.36
C THR A 332 -11.12 17.26 -9.38
N PRO A 333 -10.03 17.75 -8.77
CA PRO A 333 -9.35 17.02 -7.71
C PRO A 333 -10.24 16.73 -6.50
N LEU A 334 -11.10 17.67 -6.09
CA LEU A 334 -12.03 17.46 -4.98
C LEU A 334 -13.09 16.41 -5.32
N HIS A 335 -13.58 16.40 -6.56
CA HIS A 335 -14.50 15.36 -7.04
C HIS A 335 -13.86 13.97 -6.99
N ASN A 336 -12.59 13.84 -7.39
CA ASN A 336 -11.88 12.57 -7.32
C ASN A 336 -11.76 12.06 -5.88
N VAL A 337 -11.43 12.94 -4.93
CA VAL A 337 -11.40 12.61 -3.51
C VAL A 337 -12.80 12.20 -3.02
N ARG A 338 -13.85 12.91 -3.44
CA ARG A 338 -15.25 12.54 -3.13
C ARG A 338 -15.57 11.12 -3.57
N LEU A 339 -15.29 10.75 -4.82
CA LEU A 339 -15.55 9.40 -5.35
C LEU A 339 -14.78 8.32 -4.58
N GLU A 340 -13.54 8.62 -4.18
CA GLU A 340 -12.73 7.74 -3.34
C GLU A 340 -13.42 7.51 -1.99
N PHE A 341 -13.91 8.58 -1.35
CA PHE A 341 -14.54 8.50 -0.03
C PHE A 341 -15.90 7.81 -0.07
N GLU A 342 -16.73 8.06 -1.09
CA GLU A 342 -17.99 7.35 -1.30
C GLU A 342 -17.78 5.83 -1.43
N LYS A 343 -16.68 5.42 -2.05
CA LYS A 343 -16.34 4.01 -2.24
C LYS A 343 -15.74 3.35 -1.00
N ASN A 344 -14.75 4.02 -0.37
CA ASN A 344 -13.91 3.38 0.65
C ASN A 344 -14.38 3.67 2.09
N TYR A 345 -15.15 4.75 2.30
CA TYR A 345 -15.59 5.19 3.63
C TYR A 345 -17.10 5.53 3.68
N PRO A 346 -17.99 4.63 3.23
CA PRO A 346 -19.43 4.92 3.08
C PRO A 346 -20.15 5.22 4.41
N ALA A 347 -19.57 4.84 5.53
CA ALA A 347 -20.16 5.07 6.86
C ALA A 347 -19.83 6.46 7.46
N ILE A 348 -18.94 7.24 6.83
CA ILE A 348 -18.50 8.53 7.35
C ILE A 348 -19.37 9.66 6.78
N ASP A 349 -19.82 10.55 7.66
CA ASP A 349 -20.49 11.78 7.25
C ASP A 349 -19.44 12.80 6.78
N PHE A 350 -19.36 13.02 5.47
CA PHE A 350 -18.44 13.99 4.87
C PHE A 350 -19.12 14.90 3.86
N VAL A 351 -18.63 16.13 3.76
CA VAL A 351 -19.17 17.15 2.86
C VAL A 351 -18.04 17.80 2.05
N PRO A 352 -17.98 17.57 0.73
CA PRO A 352 -17.08 18.33 -0.14
C PRO A 352 -17.66 19.71 -0.41
N VAL A 353 -16.85 20.76 -0.19
CA VAL A 353 -17.22 22.15 -0.41
C VAL A 353 -16.23 22.80 -1.39
N ILE A 354 -16.72 23.20 -2.55
CA ILE A 354 -15.92 24.01 -3.48
C ILE A 354 -15.89 25.44 -2.96
N GLY A 355 -14.69 25.96 -2.73
CA GLY A 355 -14.50 27.34 -2.26
C GLY A 355 -13.04 27.76 -2.21
N ASP A 356 -12.82 29.05 -2.29
CA ASP A 356 -11.52 29.68 -2.25
C ASP A 356 -11.33 30.37 -0.90
N VAL A 357 -10.20 30.14 -0.23
CA VAL A 357 -9.88 30.76 1.07
C VAL A 357 -9.72 32.30 0.97
N ARG A 358 -9.55 32.84 -0.24
CA ARG A 358 -9.52 34.29 -0.52
C ARG A 358 -10.89 34.95 -0.42
N VAL A 359 -11.97 34.16 -0.47
CA VAL A 359 -13.36 34.66 -0.44
C VAL A 359 -13.90 34.52 0.96
N LYS A 360 -13.88 35.63 1.70
CA LYS A 360 -14.27 35.68 3.13
C LYS A 360 -15.66 35.15 3.38
N GLU A 361 -16.62 35.51 2.55
CA GLU A 361 -18.03 35.11 2.65
C GLU A 361 -18.18 33.58 2.49
N ARG A 362 -17.38 32.99 1.61
CA ARG A 362 -17.41 31.53 1.40
C ARG A 362 -16.82 30.77 2.57
N VAL A 363 -15.71 31.27 3.15
CA VAL A 363 -15.13 30.71 4.38
C VAL A 363 -16.11 30.86 5.54
N ARG A 364 -16.69 32.06 5.73
CA ARG A 364 -17.68 32.34 6.77
C ARG A 364 -18.87 31.38 6.70
N MET A 365 -19.47 31.20 5.53
CA MET A 365 -20.58 30.28 5.31
C MET A 365 -20.29 28.86 5.81
N VAL A 366 -19.06 28.37 5.58
CA VAL A 366 -18.65 27.01 6.03
C VAL A 366 -18.60 26.94 7.56
N PHE A 367 -18.01 27.94 8.21
CA PHE A 367 -17.96 27.98 9.68
C PHE A 367 -19.34 28.15 10.31
N GLU A 368 -20.17 28.98 9.73
CA GLU A 368 -21.57 29.23 10.20
C GLU A 368 -22.46 27.98 10.06
N LEU A 369 -22.29 27.23 8.95
CA LEU A 369 -23.16 26.06 8.68
C LEU A 369 -22.70 24.81 9.44
N TYR A 370 -21.40 24.61 9.61
CA TYR A 370 -20.88 23.35 10.13
C TYR A 370 -20.25 23.45 11.52
N HIS A 371 -19.92 24.63 12.01
CA HIS A 371 -19.30 24.89 13.33
C HIS A 371 -18.10 23.94 13.59
N PRO A 372 -17.05 23.93 12.74
CA PRO A 372 -15.93 23.01 12.92
C PRO A 372 -15.18 23.29 14.22
N GLN A 373 -14.95 22.24 15.00
CA GLN A 373 -14.22 22.32 16.26
C GLN A 373 -12.71 22.27 16.03
N ILE A 374 -12.27 21.52 15.01
CA ILE A 374 -10.86 21.41 14.62
C ILE A 374 -10.71 21.77 13.15
N VAL A 375 -9.73 22.63 12.85
CA VAL A 375 -9.48 23.13 11.49
C VAL A 375 -8.06 22.80 11.09
N PHE A 376 -7.89 22.01 10.01
CA PHE A 376 -6.62 21.82 9.34
C PHE A 376 -6.53 22.73 8.13
N HIS A 377 -5.62 23.70 8.18
CA HIS A 377 -5.41 24.65 7.09
C HIS A 377 -4.20 24.25 6.26
N ALA A 378 -4.46 23.48 5.19
CA ALA A 378 -3.46 23.05 4.22
C ALA A 378 -3.57 23.73 2.85
N ALA A 379 -4.55 24.64 2.67
CA ALA A 379 -4.69 25.42 1.45
C ALA A 379 -3.55 26.43 1.31
N ALA A 380 -2.74 26.31 0.27
CA ALA A 380 -1.64 27.24 -0.02
C ALA A 380 -1.12 27.04 -1.45
N TYR A 381 -0.55 28.08 -2.03
CA TYR A 381 0.31 27.98 -3.20
C TYR A 381 1.74 27.67 -2.76
N LYS A 382 2.35 26.63 -3.37
CA LYS A 382 3.64 26.06 -2.93
C LYS A 382 4.78 26.13 -3.95
N HIS A 383 4.48 26.40 -5.23
CA HIS A 383 5.48 26.33 -6.30
C HIS A 383 6.30 27.63 -6.33
N VAL A 384 7.56 27.54 -5.89
CA VAL A 384 8.47 28.70 -5.78
C VAL A 384 8.57 29.49 -7.10
N PRO A 385 8.82 28.88 -8.29
CA PRO A 385 8.94 29.65 -9.52
C PRO A 385 7.69 30.46 -9.88
N LEU A 386 6.50 29.83 -9.70
CA LEU A 386 5.23 30.53 -9.99
C LEU A 386 4.97 31.68 -9.02
N MET A 387 5.36 31.52 -7.75
CA MET A 387 5.16 32.59 -6.76
C MET A 387 6.15 33.73 -6.93
N GLU A 388 7.36 33.47 -7.41
CA GLU A 388 8.30 34.51 -7.84
C GLU A 388 7.75 35.37 -9.01
N GLU A 389 6.95 34.77 -9.88
CA GLU A 389 6.28 35.46 -10.98
C GLU A 389 4.98 36.16 -10.54
N ASN A 390 4.34 35.67 -9.47
CA ASN A 390 3.03 36.11 -9.01
C ASN A 390 3.00 36.42 -7.51
N PRO A 391 3.77 37.39 -7.00
CA PRO A 391 3.86 37.69 -5.56
C PRO A 391 2.52 38.08 -4.93
N CYS A 392 1.68 38.84 -5.65
CA CYS A 392 0.37 39.24 -5.16
C CYS A 392 -0.55 38.04 -4.92
N GLU A 393 -0.51 37.06 -5.82
CA GLU A 393 -1.30 35.81 -5.64
C GLU A 393 -0.80 34.98 -4.45
N ALA A 394 0.53 34.93 -4.24
CA ALA A 394 1.11 34.30 -3.08
C ALA A 394 0.60 34.94 -1.77
N VAL A 395 0.54 36.26 -1.72
CA VAL A 395 0.00 36.99 -0.56
C VAL A 395 -1.51 36.77 -0.39
N LEU A 396 -2.29 36.86 -1.46
CA LEU A 396 -3.74 36.67 -1.38
C LEU A 396 -4.11 35.28 -0.88
N VAL A 397 -3.45 34.23 -1.36
CA VAL A 397 -3.78 32.85 -0.92
C VAL A 397 -3.13 32.53 0.43
N ASN A 398 -1.79 32.68 0.51
CA ASN A 398 -1.05 32.17 1.66
C ASN A 398 -1.18 33.10 2.90
N VAL A 399 -1.34 34.42 2.71
CA VAL A 399 -1.44 35.39 3.83
C VAL A 399 -2.89 35.72 4.11
N THR A 400 -3.60 36.35 3.14
CA THR A 400 -4.99 36.78 3.34
C THR A 400 -5.92 35.60 3.55
N GLY A 401 -5.74 34.48 2.79
CA GLY A 401 -6.51 33.27 2.97
C GLY A 401 -6.33 32.64 4.36
N SER A 402 -5.06 32.53 4.83
CA SER A 402 -4.77 32.01 6.18
C SER A 402 -5.36 32.91 7.28
N ARG A 403 -5.26 34.22 7.11
CA ARG A 403 -5.90 35.21 8.00
C ARG A 403 -7.40 34.97 8.09
N GLN A 404 -8.10 34.87 6.96
CA GLN A 404 -9.56 34.69 6.93
C GLN A 404 -9.99 33.39 7.63
N VAL A 405 -9.27 32.30 7.40
CA VAL A 405 -9.55 31.02 8.09
C VAL A 405 -9.31 31.15 9.60
N ALA A 406 -8.23 31.81 10.01
CA ALA A 406 -7.91 32.03 11.43
C ALA A 406 -8.95 32.94 12.12
N ASP A 407 -9.35 34.04 11.48
CA ASP A 407 -10.36 34.96 12.00
C ASP A 407 -11.72 34.24 12.19
N MET A 408 -12.14 33.43 11.19
CA MET A 408 -13.37 32.63 11.29
C MET A 408 -13.27 31.55 12.37
N ALA A 409 -12.12 30.92 12.55
CA ALA A 409 -11.90 29.96 13.61
C ALA A 409 -12.13 30.58 14.99
N VAL A 410 -11.68 31.81 15.20
CA VAL A 410 -11.94 32.56 16.47
C VAL A 410 -13.39 33.00 16.55
N GLU A 411 -13.97 33.62 15.49
CA GLU A 411 -15.31 34.15 15.44
C GLU A 411 -16.38 33.07 15.75
N TYR A 412 -16.16 31.84 15.22
CA TYR A 412 -17.09 30.71 15.41
C TYR A 412 -16.67 29.73 16.48
N GLY A 413 -15.62 30.04 17.25
CA GLY A 413 -15.23 29.28 18.45
C GLY A 413 -14.65 27.91 18.18
N ALA A 414 -13.88 27.74 17.12
CA ALA A 414 -13.11 26.52 16.93
C ALA A 414 -12.13 26.29 18.09
N GLU A 415 -12.00 25.04 18.54
CA GLU A 415 -11.12 24.70 19.65
C GLU A 415 -9.63 24.81 19.24
N LYS A 416 -9.31 24.24 18.07
CA LYS A 416 -7.93 24.23 17.52
C LYS A 416 -7.92 24.54 16.02
N MET A 417 -6.92 25.31 15.60
CA MET A 417 -6.57 25.48 14.20
C MET A 417 -5.11 25.10 13.97
N ILE A 418 -4.89 24.15 13.06
CA ILE A 418 -3.59 23.64 12.68
C ILE A 418 -3.22 24.17 11.30
N MET A 419 -2.19 25.00 11.24
CA MET A 419 -1.66 25.56 9.99
C MET A 419 -0.49 24.73 9.49
N VAL A 420 -0.61 24.17 8.29
CA VAL A 420 0.49 23.48 7.60
C VAL A 420 1.44 24.53 7.01
N SER A 421 2.70 24.50 7.40
CA SER A 421 3.77 25.38 6.92
C SER A 421 4.92 24.55 6.32
N THR A 422 6.06 25.18 6.06
CA THR A 422 7.19 24.59 5.35
C THR A 422 8.52 25.04 5.94
N ASP A 423 9.58 24.26 5.69
CA ASP A 423 10.99 24.63 5.90
C ASP A 423 11.38 25.96 5.25
N LYS A 424 10.77 26.27 4.09
CA LYS A 424 11.06 27.48 3.32
C LYS A 424 10.59 28.78 3.98
N ALA A 425 9.78 28.66 5.05
CA ALA A 425 9.41 29.80 5.90
C ALA A 425 10.52 30.20 6.89
N VAL A 426 11.58 29.37 7.02
CA VAL A 426 12.77 29.65 7.84
C VAL A 426 13.78 30.42 7.00
N ASN A 427 14.17 31.63 7.42
CA ASN A 427 15.06 32.50 6.67
C ASN A 427 14.71 32.52 5.17
N PRO A 428 13.52 32.99 4.79
CA PRO A 428 12.98 32.79 3.45
C PRO A 428 13.81 33.53 2.40
N THR A 429 14.17 32.81 1.33
CA THR A 429 14.92 33.37 0.18
C THR A 429 14.05 33.50 -1.06
N ASN A 430 12.74 33.32 -0.93
CA ASN A 430 11.79 33.38 -2.02
C ASN A 430 10.42 33.86 -1.52
N VAL A 431 9.61 34.35 -2.47
CA VAL A 431 8.26 34.89 -2.20
C VAL A 431 7.36 33.89 -1.55
N MET A 432 7.39 32.61 -1.97
CA MET A 432 6.55 31.56 -1.40
C MET A 432 6.88 31.32 0.08
N GLY A 433 8.16 31.15 0.43
CA GLY A 433 8.61 30.99 1.80
C GLY A 433 8.28 32.21 2.67
N CYS A 434 8.49 33.43 2.13
CA CYS A 434 8.15 34.67 2.82
C CYS A 434 6.64 34.80 3.05
N SER A 435 5.78 34.45 2.09
CA SER A 435 4.32 34.46 2.26
C SER A 435 3.85 33.47 3.34
N LYS A 436 4.48 32.29 3.44
CA LYS A 436 4.19 31.32 4.51
C LYS A 436 4.67 31.85 5.87
N ARG A 437 5.84 32.52 5.92
CA ARG A 437 6.32 33.16 7.16
C ARG A 437 5.37 34.28 7.63
N LEU A 438 4.85 35.09 6.73
CA LEU A 438 3.85 36.08 7.04
C LEU A 438 2.56 35.43 7.61
N ALA A 439 2.08 34.35 7.01
CA ALA A 439 0.93 33.60 7.55
C ALA A 439 1.19 33.10 8.99
N GLU A 440 2.39 32.56 9.27
CA GLU A 440 2.80 32.15 10.63
C GLU A 440 2.78 33.32 11.61
N ILE A 441 3.33 34.48 11.21
CA ILE A 441 3.35 35.69 12.03
C ILE A 441 1.93 36.10 12.41
N TYR A 442 0.99 36.11 11.46
CA TYR A 442 -0.40 36.46 11.73
C TYR A 442 -1.04 35.50 12.75
N VAL A 443 -1.00 34.22 12.44
CA VAL A 443 -1.63 33.18 13.26
C VAL A 443 -1.06 33.17 14.69
N GLN A 444 0.26 33.29 14.81
CA GLN A 444 0.93 33.35 16.11
C GLN A 444 0.56 34.61 16.90
N SER A 445 0.54 35.78 16.26
CA SER A 445 0.20 37.05 16.92
C SER A 445 -1.25 37.06 17.40
N LEU A 446 -2.19 36.54 16.59
CA LEU A 446 -3.59 36.38 16.94
C LEU A 446 -3.73 35.46 18.17
N GLY A 447 -3.08 34.31 18.15
CA GLY A 447 -3.13 33.38 19.27
C GLY A 447 -2.47 33.93 20.56
N CYS A 448 -1.39 34.72 20.45
CA CYS A 448 -0.82 35.43 21.60
C CYS A 448 -1.80 36.46 22.16
N ALA A 449 -2.46 37.22 21.31
CA ALA A 449 -3.46 38.22 21.74
C ALA A 449 -4.67 37.61 22.44
N ILE A 450 -5.12 36.42 22.01
CA ILE A 450 -6.17 35.65 22.70
C ILE A 450 -5.69 35.21 24.07
N ARG A 451 -4.51 34.60 24.16
CA ARG A 451 -3.94 34.13 25.43
C ARG A 451 -3.71 35.26 26.44
N GLU A 452 -3.38 36.45 25.96
CA GLU A 452 -3.19 37.65 26.78
C GLU A 452 -4.51 38.35 27.11
N GLY A 453 -5.66 37.84 26.63
CA GLY A 453 -7.00 38.43 26.85
C GLY A 453 -7.26 39.73 26.07
N LYS A 454 -6.36 40.09 25.12
CA LYS A 454 -6.55 41.29 24.25
C LYS A 454 -7.63 41.06 23.21
N ILE A 455 -7.86 39.79 22.83
CA ILE A 455 -8.92 39.36 21.92
C ILE A 455 -9.76 38.28 22.62
N LYS A 456 -11.07 38.41 22.51
CA LYS A 456 -12.00 37.40 23.03
C LYS A 456 -11.99 36.17 22.15
N GLY A 457 -11.70 35.01 22.73
CA GLY A 457 -11.67 33.72 22.05
C GLY A 457 -10.99 32.67 22.91
N HIS A 458 -10.98 31.41 22.41
CA HIS A 458 -10.32 30.28 23.07
C HIS A 458 -9.58 29.35 22.08
N THR A 459 -9.59 29.71 20.80
CA THR A 459 -8.95 28.94 19.74
C THR A 459 -7.46 28.81 19.97
N LYS A 460 -6.97 27.56 20.01
CA LYS A 460 -5.53 27.24 20.07
C LYS A 460 -4.96 27.14 18.67
N PHE A 461 -3.94 27.92 18.38
CA PHE A 461 -3.27 27.90 17.09
C PHE A 461 -2.01 27.05 17.15
N ILE A 462 -1.86 26.12 16.21
CA ILE A 462 -0.72 25.22 16.09
C ILE A 462 -0.19 25.34 14.67
N THR A 463 1.11 25.56 14.53
CA THR A 463 1.76 25.59 13.21
C THR A 463 2.72 24.41 13.10
N THR A 464 2.75 23.74 11.95
CA THR A 464 3.66 22.63 11.68
C THR A 464 4.54 22.92 10.48
N ARG A 465 5.87 22.79 10.64
CA ARG A 465 6.88 22.96 9.60
C ARG A 465 7.55 21.65 9.27
N PHE A 466 7.59 21.30 8.00
CA PHE A 466 8.33 20.17 7.46
C PHE A 466 8.84 20.47 6.05
N GLY A 467 9.82 19.68 5.59
CA GLY A 467 10.43 19.83 4.29
C GLY A 467 9.62 19.21 3.15
N ASN A 468 10.32 18.66 2.14
CA ASN A 468 9.63 18.10 0.99
C ASN A 468 8.95 16.78 1.34
N VAL A 469 7.79 16.53 0.74
CA VAL A 469 7.10 15.25 0.83
C VAL A 469 7.20 14.50 -0.49
N LEU A 470 7.45 13.19 -0.40
CA LEU A 470 7.65 12.32 -1.55
C LEU A 470 6.35 12.15 -2.34
N GLY A 471 6.46 12.17 -3.67
CA GLY A 471 5.34 11.89 -4.56
C GLY A 471 4.21 12.91 -4.56
N SER A 472 4.39 14.10 -3.93
CA SER A 472 3.37 15.15 -3.97
C SER A 472 3.22 15.73 -5.38
N ASN A 473 1.98 16.17 -5.71
CA ASN A 473 1.66 16.75 -7.02
C ASN A 473 2.62 17.89 -7.40
N GLY A 474 3.17 17.83 -8.62
CA GLY A 474 4.11 18.80 -9.15
C GLY A 474 5.51 18.80 -8.48
N SER A 475 5.84 17.79 -7.66
CA SER A 475 7.17 17.63 -7.08
C SER A 475 8.16 16.96 -8.03
N VAL A 476 9.41 16.83 -7.60
CA VAL A 476 10.52 16.31 -8.41
C VAL A 476 10.29 14.86 -8.87
N ILE A 477 9.71 13.99 -8.03
CA ILE A 477 9.51 12.58 -8.36
C ILE A 477 8.51 12.37 -9.51
N PRO A 478 7.28 12.91 -9.50
CA PRO A 478 6.38 12.82 -10.65
C PRO A 478 6.99 13.39 -11.94
N ARG A 479 7.75 14.48 -11.83
CA ARG A 479 8.43 15.08 -12.99
C ARG A 479 9.52 14.18 -13.57
N PHE A 480 10.36 13.59 -12.72
CA PHE A 480 11.39 12.65 -13.17
C PHE A 480 10.76 11.42 -13.80
N LYS A 481 9.67 10.89 -13.21
CA LYS A 481 8.92 9.78 -13.78
C LYS A 481 8.41 10.09 -15.18
N GLU A 482 7.78 11.23 -15.38
CA GLU A 482 7.30 11.69 -16.69
C GLU A 482 8.46 11.85 -17.69
N GLN A 483 9.58 12.46 -17.29
CA GLN A 483 10.76 12.60 -18.13
C GLN A 483 11.36 11.25 -18.55
N ILE A 484 11.44 10.30 -17.63
CA ILE A 484 11.93 8.94 -17.88
C ILE A 484 10.97 8.20 -18.84
N GLU A 485 9.67 8.28 -18.62
CA GLU A 485 8.65 7.66 -19.50
C GLU A 485 8.69 8.22 -20.92
N ASN A 486 9.09 9.49 -21.08
CA ASN A 486 9.24 10.16 -22.38
C ASN A 486 10.65 9.95 -23.01
N GLY A 487 11.54 9.16 -22.41
CA GLY A 487 12.89 8.89 -22.93
C GLY A 487 13.94 9.91 -22.55
N GLY A 488 13.69 10.78 -21.57
CA GLY A 488 14.61 11.79 -21.06
C GLY A 488 14.65 13.10 -21.86
N PRO A 489 15.61 13.99 -21.58
CA PRO A 489 16.53 13.94 -20.44
C PRO A 489 15.85 14.20 -19.10
N VAL A 490 16.45 13.68 -18.01
CA VAL A 490 16.05 14.04 -16.65
C VAL A 490 16.77 15.33 -16.24
N THR A 491 16.00 16.35 -15.85
CA THR A 491 16.54 17.68 -15.56
C THR A 491 16.72 17.92 -14.07
N VAL A 492 17.94 18.17 -13.63
CA VAL A 492 18.32 18.51 -12.25
C VAL A 492 18.86 19.95 -12.23
N THR A 493 18.50 20.73 -11.21
CA THR A 493 18.89 22.15 -11.19
C THR A 493 20.36 22.36 -10.81
N HIS A 494 20.97 21.50 -9.99
CA HIS A 494 22.39 21.58 -9.66
C HIS A 494 22.90 20.20 -9.19
N PRO A 495 24.15 19.80 -9.50
CA PRO A 495 24.68 18.49 -9.09
C PRO A 495 24.76 18.30 -7.56
N ASP A 496 24.98 19.37 -6.80
CA ASP A 496 25.11 19.31 -5.34
C ASP A 496 23.83 19.68 -4.59
N ILE A 497 22.71 19.86 -5.28
CA ILE A 497 21.45 20.20 -4.61
C ILE A 497 20.98 19.05 -3.74
N ILE A 498 20.69 19.34 -2.47
CA ILE A 498 20.17 18.38 -1.51
C ILE A 498 18.78 18.79 -1.01
N ARG A 499 17.97 17.78 -0.70
CA ARG A 499 16.65 17.99 -0.08
C ARG A 499 16.40 16.93 0.98
N PHE A 500 15.62 17.31 1.98
CA PHE A 500 15.07 16.38 2.93
C PHE A 500 13.72 15.88 2.43
N PHE A 501 13.44 14.60 2.62
CA PHE A 501 12.20 13.99 2.20
C PHE A 501 11.53 13.22 3.34
N MET A 502 10.21 13.28 3.34
CA MET A 502 9.31 12.55 4.24
C MET A 502 8.18 11.95 3.39
N THR A 503 7.59 10.84 3.82
CA THR A 503 6.38 10.34 3.14
C THR A 503 5.17 11.21 3.50
N ILE A 504 4.18 11.28 2.61
CA ILE A 504 2.95 12.04 2.89
C ILE A 504 2.21 11.49 4.11
N PRO A 505 2.00 10.15 4.25
CA PRO A 505 1.38 9.59 5.45
C PRO A 505 2.14 9.91 6.73
N GLU A 506 3.47 9.87 6.70
CA GLU A 506 4.31 10.22 7.85
C GLU A 506 4.12 11.68 8.27
N ALA A 507 4.17 12.61 7.31
CA ALA A 507 3.94 14.03 7.58
C ALA A 507 2.57 14.27 8.23
N CYS A 508 1.51 13.65 7.69
CA CYS A 508 0.15 13.79 8.22
C CYS A 508 0.00 13.21 9.63
N ARG A 509 0.64 12.06 9.91
CA ARG A 509 0.67 11.48 11.26
C ARG A 509 1.31 12.44 12.26
N LEU A 510 2.47 13.02 11.92
CA LEU A 510 3.15 14.00 12.80
C LEU A 510 2.33 15.28 12.99
N VAL A 511 1.61 15.73 11.94
CA VAL A 511 0.68 16.87 12.05
C VAL A 511 -0.44 16.54 13.04
N MET A 512 -1.03 15.36 12.98
CA MET A 512 -2.09 14.95 13.92
C MET A 512 -1.55 14.79 15.36
N GLU A 513 -0.34 14.27 15.53
CA GLU A 513 0.30 14.17 16.84
C GLU A 513 0.61 15.55 17.42
N ALA A 514 1.03 16.51 16.60
CA ALA A 514 1.23 17.89 17.03
C ALA A 514 -0.07 18.53 17.59
N VAL A 515 -1.25 18.09 17.13
CA VAL A 515 -2.54 18.55 17.67
C VAL A 515 -2.74 18.14 19.13
N THR A 516 -2.31 16.93 19.50
CA THR A 516 -2.43 16.43 20.88
C THR A 516 -1.44 17.07 21.82
N MET A 517 -0.26 17.48 21.31
CA MET A 517 0.82 18.09 22.09
C MET A 517 0.69 19.61 22.22
N GLY A 518 -0.04 20.26 21.28
CA GLY A 518 -0.12 21.72 21.21
C GLY A 518 -1.06 22.30 22.25
N GLU A 519 -0.53 23.22 23.05
CA GLU A 519 -1.29 24.02 24.01
C GLU A 519 -1.70 25.40 23.46
N GLY A 520 -1.15 25.76 22.31
CA GLY A 520 -1.46 26.97 21.54
C GLY A 520 -0.24 27.86 21.30
N ASN A 521 -0.10 28.33 20.05
CA ASN A 521 0.97 29.21 19.53
C ASN A 521 2.33 28.54 19.33
N GLU A 522 2.43 27.21 19.42
CA GLU A 522 3.66 26.51 19.08
C GLU A 522 3.84 26.45 17.56
N ILE A 523 5.11 26.49 17.15
CA ILE A 523 5.53 26.12 15.80
C ILE A 523 6.32 24.83 15.92
N PHE A 524 5.69 23.71 15.60
CA PHE A 524 6.33 22.40 15.59
C PHE A 524 7.16 22.22 14.33
N VAL A 525 8.37 21.71 14.50
CA VAL A 525 9.32 21.39 13.44
C VAL A 525 9.59 19.90 13.45
N PHE A 526 9.43 19.25 12.32
CA PHE A 526 9.59 17.80 12.22
C PHE A 526 11.00 17.41 11.80
N GLU A 527 11.54 16.35 12.41
CA GLU A 527 12.79 15.76 12.01
C GLU A 527 12.68 15.11 10.63
N MET A 528 13.46 15.62 9.68
CA MET A 528 13.40 15.20 8.29
C MET A 528 14.30 14.01 7.94
N GLY A 529 15.12 13.52 8.90
CA GLY A 529 16.07 12.44 8.67
C GLY A 529 17.27 12.85 7.80
N LYS A 530 17.78 11.93 6.98
CA LYS A 530 18.96 12.17 6.14
C LYS A 530 18.61 12.98 4.90
N ALA A 531 19.50 13.91 4.57
CA ALA A 531 19.42 14.66 3.32
C ALA A 531 19.75 13.76 2.11
N VAL A 532 19.07 13.98 0.99
CA VAL A 532 19.24 13.23 -0.25
C VAL A 532 19.69 14.16 -1.35
N LYS A 533 20.75 13.80 -2.08
CA LYS A 533 21.13 14.51 -3.32
C LYS A 533 20.09 14.25 -4.40
N ILE A 534 19.64 15.29 -5.08
CA ILE A 534 18.62 15.16 -6.12
C ILE A 534 19.15 14.40 -7.35
N VAL A 535 20.44 14.49 -7.63
CA VAL A 535 21.08 13.71 -8.69
C VAL A 535 21.07 12.22 -8.37
N ASP A 536 21.32 11.81 -7.12
CA ASP A 536 21.25 10.39 -6.70
C ASP A 536 19.82 9.87 -6.81
N LEU A 537 18.83 10.70 -6.48
CA LEU A 537 17.42 10.38 -6.65
C LEU A 537 17.08 10.16 -8.14
N ALA A 538 17.55 11.05 -9.03
CA ALA A 538 17.36 10.93 -10.48
C ALA A 538 17.98 9.63 -11.01
N THR A 539 19.24 9.36 -10.65
CA THR A 539 19.96 8.14 -11.00
C THR A 539 19.19 6.88 -10.59
N ARG A 540 18.78 6.80 -9.33
CA ARG A 540 17.99 5.66 -8.81
C ARG A 540 16.65 5.50 -9.52
N MET A 541 15.97 6.58 -9.88
CA MET A 541 14.70 6.50 -10.61
C MET A 541 14.87 6.00 -12.04
N ILE A 542 15.92 6.42 -12.75
CA ILE A 542 16.27 5.92 -14.09
C ILE A 542 16.54 4.42 -14.03
N GLU A 543 17.35 4.00 -13.06
CA GLU A 543 17.70 2.59 -12.84
C GLU A 543 16.47 1.72 -12.49
N LEU A 544 15.57 2.20 -11.61
CA LEU A 544 14.33 1.50 -11.28
C LEU A 544 13.39 1.35 -12.48
N ALA A 545 13.46 2.27 -13.43
CA ALA A 545 12.72 2.18 -14.69
C ALA A 545 13.35 1.18 -15.67
N GLY A 546 14.54 0.64 -15.36
CA GLY A 546 15.25 -0.34 -16.19
C GLY A 546 16.17 0.28 -17.23
N TYR A 547 16.53 1.54 -17.09
CA TYR A 547 17.44 2.28 -17.97
C TYR A 547 18.77 2.56 -17.30
N ARG A 548 19.82 2.76 -18.10
CA ARG A 548 21.16 3.15 -17.61
C ARG A 548 21.30 4.67 -17.61
N PRO A 549 21.66 5.28 -16.45
CA PRO A 549 21.93 6.70 -16.37
C PRO A 549 23.05 7.11 -17.33
N ASP A 550 22.89 8.25 -17.96
CA ASP A 550 23.79 8.88 -18.93
C ASP A 550 24.04 8.09 -20.24
N GLU A 551 23.69 6.80 -20.30
CA GLU A 551 23.74 5.99 -21.53
C GLU A 551 22.38 5.96 -22.25
N ASP A 552 21.33 5.48 -21.57
CA ASP A 552 19.99 5.36 -22.14
C ASP A 552 19.17 6.65 -21.89
N ILE A 553 19.33 7.26 -20.70
CA ILE A 553 18.67 8.52 -20.31
C ILE A 553 19.70 9.46 -19.68
N LYS A 554 19.90 10.62 -20.30
CA LYS A 554 20.81 11.64 -19.81
C LYS A 554 20.25 12.41 -18.62
N ILE A 555 21.15 12.81 -17.69
CA ILE A 555 20.86 13.77 -16.63
C ILE A 555 21.44 15.13 -17.04
N GLU A 556 20.58 16.12 -17.19
CA GLU A 556 20.98 17.48 -17.58
C GLU A 556 20.86 18.47 -16.42
N PHE A 557 21.86 19.34 -16.26
CA PHE A 557 21.89 20.37 -15.24
C PHE A 557 21.43 21.72 -15.81
N THR A 558 20.31 22.22 -15.26
CA THR A 558 19.66 23.45 -15.81
C THR A 558 20.06 24.74 -15.11
N GLY A 559 20.85 24.68 -14.04
CA GLY A 559 21.13 25.81 -13.15
C GLY A 559 20.04 26.03 -12.10
N LEU A 560 20.42 26.65 -10.97
CA LEU A 560 19.49 27.02 -9.91
C LEU A 560 18.46 28.03 -10.40
N ARG A 561 17.22 27.89 -9.98
CA ARG A 561 16.16 28.85 -10.29
C ARG A 561 16.17 30.03 -9.31
N PRO A 562 15.62 31.18 -9.69
CA PRO A 562 15.43 32.29 -8.75
C PRO A 562 14.67 31.82 -7.50
N GLY A 563 15.20 32.17 -6.31
CA GLY A 563 14.63 31.77 -5.02
C GLY A 563 14.93 30.35 -4.58
N GLU A 564 15.62 29.53 -5.39
CA GLU A 564 15.98 28.16 -5.03
C GLU A 564 17.28 28.13 -4.21
N LYS A 565 17.27 27.46 -3.04
CA LYS A 565 18.45 27.23 -2.21
C LYS A 565 19.18 25.96 -2.67
N LEU A 566 20.52 26.00 -2.67
CA LEU A 566 21.35 24.82 -2.92
C LEU A 566 21.16 23.78 -1.77
N TYR A 567 21.19 24.28 -0.55
CA TYR A 567 20.99 23.52 0.68
C TYR A 567 19.79 24.12 1.41
N GLU A 568 18.78 23.30 1.71
CA GLU A 568 17.71 23.71 2.63
C GLU A 568 18.28 23.74 4.04
N GLU A 569 17.95 24.76 4.81
CA GLU A 569 18.36 24.85 6.19
C GLU A 569 17.76 23.70 6.99
N VAL A 570 18.58 23.07 7.85
CA VAL A 570 18.12 22.02 8.73
C VAL A 570 17.07 22.64 9.65
N LEU A 571 15.85 22.08 9.63
CA LEU A 571 14.72 22.58 10.41
C LEU A 571 14.98 22.54 11.93
N SER A 572 15.98 21.76 12.34
CA SER A 572 16.41 21.61 13.72
C SER A 572 17.79 22.22 13.94
N ASP A 573 17.91 23.53 13.93
CA ASP A 573 19.02 24.15 14.62
C ASP A 573 18.76 23.99 16.12
N LYS A 574 19.56 23.13 16.79
CA LYS A 574 19.41 22.81 18.23
C LYS A 574 19.43 24.05 19.13
N GLU A 575 20.04 25.13 18.66
CA GLU A 575 20.09 26.42 19.39
C GLU A 575 18.74 27.15 19.34
N ASN A 576 17.92 26.91 18.31
CA ASN A 576 16.64 27.59 18.08
C ASN A 576 15.40 26.71 18.30
N THR A 577 15.56 25.47 18.81
CA THR A 577 14.44 24.55 19.06
C THR A 577 14.41 24.07 20.52
N ILE A 578 13.22 23.65 20.95
CA ILE A 578 12.98 23.01 22.24
C ILE A 578 12.55 21.58 21.94
N PRO A 579 13.16 20.55 22.54
CA PRO A 579 12.72 19.16 22.38
C PRO A 579 11.32 18.95 22.98
N THR A 580 10.57 18.01 22.40
CA THR A 580 9.29 17.53 22.96
C THR A 580 9.43 16.08 23.45
N GLU A 581 8.34 15.50 23.95
CA GLU A 581 8.29 14.08 24.31
C GLU A 581 8.53 13.17 23.09
N ASN A 582 8.08 13.57 21.91
CA ASN A 582 8.41 12.89 20.67
C ASN A 582 9.70 13.43 20.07
N LYS A 583 10.75 12.59 20.02
CA LYS A 583 12.08 12.94 19.49
C LYS A 583 12.05 13.45 18.02
N LYS A 584 10.97 13.18 17.29
CA LYS A 584 10.79 13.62 15.89
C LYS A 584 10.07 14.96 15.76
N ILE A 585 9.62 15.53 16.87
CA ILE A 585 8.89 16.81 16.91
C ILE A 585 9.63 17.74 17.86
N MET A 586 9.96 18.93 17.37
CA MET A 586 10.60 19.98 18.16
C MET A 586 9.76 21.27 18.07
N ILE A 587 9.91 22.17 19.02
CA ILE A 587 9.24 23.48 19.02
C ILE A 587 10.26 24.53 18.62
N ALA A 588 9.97 25.32 17.56
CA ALA A 588 10.81 26.41 17.11
C ALA A 588 10.68 27.64 18.04
N LYS A 589 11.81 28.23 18.39
CA LYS A 589 11.84 29.56 19.02
C LYS A 589 11.81 30.61 17.93
N VAL A 590 10.72 31.38 17.86
CA VAL A 590 10.55 32.41 16.84
C VAL A 590 10.31 33.78 17.47
N ARG A 591 10.65 34.84 16.73
CA ARG A 591 10.35 36.22 17.12
C ARG A 591 8.84 36.41 17.23
N ARG A 592 8.41 37.06 18.32
CA ARG A 592 7.02 37.44 18.56
C ARG A 592 6.72 38.81 17.97
N TYR A 593 5.49 38.99 17.50
CA TYR A 593 4.97 40.23 16.97
C TYR A 593 3.70 40.60 17.74
N GLU A 594 3.54 41.89 18.05
CA GLU A 594 2.29 42.37 18.65
C GLU A 594 1.18 42.41 17.61
N TYR A 595 0.01 41.87 17.98
CA TYR A 595 -1.10 41.73 17.05
C TYR A 595 -1.59 43.08 16.53
N ALA A 596 -1.63 44.12 17.38
CA ALA A 596 -2.04 45.47 16.99
C ALA A 596 -1.14 46.07 15.91
N ASP A 597 0.17 45.82 15.98
CA ASP A 597 1.16 46.39 15.05
C ASP A 597 1.04 45.75 13.65
N ILE A 598 0.54 44.52 13.56
CA ILE A 598 0.45 43.81 12.28
C ILE A 598 -0.87 44.03 11.55
N LEU A 599 -1.96 44.43 12.22
CA LEU A 599 -3.29 44.54 11.60
C LEU A 599 -3.30 45.47 10.37
N ASP A 600 -2.76 46.69 10.50
CA ASP A 600 -2.72 47.66 9.40
C ASP A 600 -1.81 47.17 8.26
N ILE A 601 -0.70 46.53 8.61
CA ILE A 601 0.23 45.95 7.63
C ILE A 601 -0.46 44.85 6.81
N TYR A 602 -1.25 44.00 7.43
CA TYR A 602 -1.98 42.92 6.71
C TYR A 602 -3.15 43.44 5.89
N ALA A 603 -3.80 44.52 6.33
CA ALA A 603 -4.79 45.24 5.51
C ALA A 603 -4.12 45.87 4.26
N GLU A 604 -2.93 46.44 4.43
CA GLU A 604 -2.13 46.99 3.30
C GLU A 604 -1.68 45.89 2.34
N PHE A 605 -1.21 44.75 2.82
CA PHE A 605 -0.90 43.58 1.98
C PHE A 605 -2.10 43.17 1.11
N GLU A 606 -3.29 43.06 1.68
CA GLU A 606 -4.48 42.71 0.93
C GLU A 606 -4.81 43.79 -0.13
N LYS A 607 -4.75 45.06 0.21
CA LYS A 607 -5.01 46.18 -0.71
C LYS A 607 -4.01 46.18 -1.87
N LEU A 608 -2.71 46.13 -1.59
CA LEU A 608 -1.64 46.15 -2.62
C LEU A 608 -1.75 44.93 -3.54
N SER A 609 -2.03 43.74 -2.97
CA SER A 609 -2.14 42.51 -3.74
C SER A 609 -3.40 42.49 -4.61
N ARG A 610 -4.55 42.96 -4.13
CA ARG A 610 -5.78 43.07 -4.93
C ARG A 610 -5.65 44.07 -6.07
N THR A 611 -4.80 45.09 -5.91
CA THR A 611 -4.53 46.09 -6.95
C THR A 611 -3.29 45.77 -7.80
N VAL A 612 -2.74 44.56 -7.63
CA VAL A 612 -1.60 44.00 -8.38
C VAL A 612 -0.35 44.90 -8.34
N ARG A 613 -0.08 45.55 -7.19
CA ARG A 613 1.09 46.39 -6.95
C ARG A 613 2.28 45.52 -6.54
N ILE A 614 2.89 44.82 -7.54
CA ILE A 614 3.90 43.78 -7.32
C ILE A 614 5.08 44.29 -6.48
N MET A 615 5.76 45.38 -6.92
CA MET A 615 6.93 45.87 -6.22
C MET A 615 6.63 46.38 -4.81
N ASP A 616 5.50 47.08 -4.63
CA ASP A 616 5.10 47.55 -3.31
C ASP A 616 4.75 46.41 -2.37
N THR A 617 4.12 45.36 -2.90
CA THR A 617 3.84 44.14 -2.14
C THR A 617 5.14 43.47 -1.66
N VAL A 618 6.13 43.32 -2.54
CA VAL A 618 7.42 42.72 -2.20
C VAL A 618 8.24 43.59 -1.25
N ARG A 619 8.23 44.95 -1.42
CA ARG A 619 8.83 45.86 -0.45
C ARG A 619 8.23 45.68 0.95
N LEU A 620 6.90 45.56 1.02
CA LEU A 620 6.21 45.35 2.30
C LEU A 620 6.57 43.99 2.89
N MET A 621 6.68 42.93 2.07
CA MET A 621 7.14 41.60 2.51
C MET A 621 8.54 41.72 3.14
N LYS A 622 9.48 42.43 2.50
CA LYS A 622 10.83 42.63 3.03
C LYS A 622 10.85 43.45 4.32
N LYS A 623 10.00 44.47 4.43
CA LYS A 623 9.88 45.28 5.64
C LYS A 623 9.48 44.45 6.86
N VAL A 624 8.54 43.50 6.68
CA VAL A 624 8.03 42.66 7.78
C VAL A 624 8.94 41.47 8.07
N VAL A 625 9.57 40.93 7.02
CA VAL A 625 10.51 39.79 7.09
C VAL A 625 11.86 40.24 6.54
N PRO A 626 12.71 40.88 7.34
CA PRO A 626 13.98 41.50 6.86
C PRO A 626 14.97 40.48 6.25
N GLU A 627 14.91 39.22 6.71
CA GLU A 627 15.72 38.11 6.22
C GLU A 627 15.34 37.63 4.81
N PHE A 628 14.19 38.10 4.28
CA PHE A 628 13.77 37.80 2.91
C PHE A 628 14.65 38.54 1.92
N THR A 629 15.14 37.90 0.87
CA THR A 629 15.60 38.43 -0.43
C THR A 629 16.89 37.87 -1.03
N LYS A 630 17.74 37.22 -0.28
CA LYS A 630 18.92 36.58 -0.89
C LYS A 630 18.45 35.48 -1.84
N ASN A 631 18.78 35.57 -3.12
CA ASN A 631 18.45 34.66 -4.21
C ASN A 631 17.02 34.77 -4.79
N SER A 632 16.25 35.79 -4.42
CA SER A 632 14.96 36.10 -5.05
C SER A 632 15.13 36.85 -6.38
N LYS A 633 14.13 36.76 -7.25
CA LYS A 633 14.02 37.61 -8.47
C LYS A 633 14.04 39.12 -8.13
N PHE A 634 13.79 39.46 -6.89
CA PHE A 634 13.69 40.85 -6.36
C PHE A 634 14.93 41.31 -5.57
N GLU A 635 16.10 40.71 -5.81
CA GLU A 635 17.38 41.13 -5.18
C GLU A 635 17.69 42.62 -5.31
N VAL A 636 17.12 43.30 -6.32
CA VAL A 636 17.26 44.73 -6.49
C VAL A 636 16.83 45.52 -5.25
N LEU A 637 15.88 45.01 -4.48
CA LEU A 637 15.41 45.61 -3.23
C LEU A 637 16.41 45.48 -2.06
N ASP A 638 17.48 44.73 -2.20
CA ASP A 638 18.55 44.66 -1.20
C ASP A 638 19.56 45.83 -1.33
N LYS A 639 19.46 46.56 -2.44
CA LYS A 639 20.33 47.73 -2.73
C LYS A 639 19.65 49.07 -2.43
N GLU A 640 18.33 49.05 -2.19
CA GLU A 640 17.54 50.18 -1.70
C GLU A 640 17.55 50.23 -0.15
#